data_a032927fafd06a60d82e9d29444ba3f8
#
_entry.id   a032927fafd06a60d82e9d29444ba3f8
#
_cell.length_a   1.000
_cell.length_b   1.000
_cell.length_c   1.000
_cell.angle_alpha   90.00
_cell.angle_beta   90.00
_cell.angle_gamma   90.00
#
_symmetry.space_group_name_H-M   'P 1'
#
loop_
_entity.id
_entity.type
_entity.pdbx_description
1 polymer ?
#
loop_
_entity_poly.entity_id
_entity_poly.type
_entity_poly.pdbx_seq_one_letter_code
_entity_poly.pdbx_strand_id
1 'polypeptide(L)'
;MLVPVAPTGGGGHESCLMNVSKYREKQCPVSQDRIRLRMSLSSSSPGPPSLRLTRNDMRLHSTWAVKVGAVLCALTLTALSPSPLSPPASADEPAAPADSPAAGATTIDLLGITDLHGHISRTTQTDSATGQTSVEDPGAVTLACEVSAARAANHNTLFVSAGDSVGGSAYVSSILQDRPTMEALNAMSLDVSALGNHELDQGLTDLETRILPASNFPILAANVSGSTPLSAEGGGKGTFIKEVGGVRVGFVGVVTDELPTLVSPSALSTLTLSPAVAAANARAAELKDGDTANGEADVVVVLSHEDAASTATSFSKNVDAVFSGHTHVPFAKTVTGAEGNQIAVVQADHYGWALGRIRLSYDPASRKTSVVSADNKDLRGSSCTTDAYGVAGIVSQAEKDSTAEGGKPLAKIGSDFLRGSDGSGPGANRGTESTASNLIAESFRSWLATDIQPTGSARYVGIMNAGGVRADLLYAASGSEGDGVLTSGEAYTVQPFGNEMAYTTLTGAELKALLSQQWQPGSSRPVLTLGLSRNVDVLTEATTDPAYGGEAGAAPAIREILVDGKPLADGDSVVVASNSFLLAGGDGYTVLKDKPVTNTGVLDRDVTSAYLASFGDKPVTADYSKRQTAMTVGPVYVSSGGARSTDTVAVTLDSLAYTNPTEQAAGARRVRVSAGDQEILTKDLDLTVNPTGPTTGRVDFNLTFPAEAPTRACRTVQATTCRWATVETLDTAGTVLNRFSVEIEDEGSAGPGADSGDSTATGADAAADGAGGKAASTPQGGPGAGETSVGGGTEPSAGSGAQPAATAAPAASGAPAQAAGAERPNQAASESPLARTGASLSAGALALALLVVGGYLILRRRQQVA
;
A
#
# COMPACT_ATOMS: atom_id res chain seq x y z
N MET A 1 -23.23 57.23 13.07
CA MET A 1 -22.89 58.49 13.74
C MET A 1 -21.38 58.63 13.72
N LEU A 2 -20.99 59.64 12.93
CA LEU A 2 -19.74 60.42 12.99
C LEU A 2 -18.35 59.76 12.92
N VAL A 3 -17.84 59.90 11.76
CA VAL A 3 -16.46 60.27 11.30
C VAL A 3 -16.16 61.75 11.75
N PRO A 4 -15.00 62.35 11.71
CA PRO A 4 -13.60 61.97 11.42
C PRO A 4 -12.56 62.69 12.35
N VAL A 5 -11.27 62.61 12.03
CA VAL A 5 -10.36 63.71 11.69
C VAL A 5 -8.90 63.20 11.56
N ALA A 6 -8.33 63.38 10.39
CA ALA A 6 -6.90 63.62 10.20
C ALA A 6 -6.67 65.14 10.30
N PRO A 7 -5.49 65.80 10.22
CA PRO A 7 -4.47 65.60 9.18
C PRO A 7 -2.99 65.87 9.59
N THR A 8 -2.15 65.83 8.57
CA THR A 8 -1.06 66.70 8.00
C THR A 8 0.34 66.33 8.39
N GLY A 9 1.32 66.32 7.57
CA GLY A 9 1.76 66.81 6.28
C GLY A 9 3.27 66.47 6.24
N GLY A 10 4.02 66.45 5.23
CA GLY A 10 4.10 67.05 4.03
C GLY A 10 5.50 66.86 3.43
N GLY A 11 5.58 66.83 2.13
CA GLY A 11 6.67 67.27 1.29
C GLY A 11 7.72 66.21 0.93
N GLY A 12 8.15 66.02 -0.31
CA GLY A 12 7.87 66.54 -1.60
C GLY A 12 8.89 65.95 -2.58
N HIS A 13 8.44 65.73 -3.82
CA HIS A 13 9.17 65.75 -5.11
C HIS A 13 10.58 65.14 -5.23
N GLU A 14 10.91 64.28 -6.21
CA GLU A 14 10.85 64.52 -7.67
C GLU A 14 10.98 63.23 -8.47
N SER A 15 10.25 63.17 -9.53
CA SER A 15 10.34 62.28 -10.68
C SER A 15 11.53 62.61 -11.56
N CYS A 16 12.17 61.59 -12.12
CA CYS A 16 12.78 61.71 -13.45
C CYS A 16 12.81 60.37 -14.20
N LEU A 17 12.01 60.31 -15.22
CA LEU A 17 12.15 59.47 -16.38
C LEU A 17 13.37 59.87 -17.17
N MET A 18 14.21 58.98 -17.63
CA MET A 18 14.79 59.07 -18.98
C MET A 18 15.30 57.71 -19.49
N ASN A 19 15.13 57.61 -20.75
CA ASN A 19 15.18 56.54 -21.70
C ASN A 19 16.57 56.49 -22.39
N VAL A 20 16.92 55.32 -22.96
CA VAL A 20 17.65 55.07 -24.21
C VAL A 20 19.18 54.96 -24.20
N SER A 21 19.65 53.76 -24.50
CA SER A 21 20.53 53.41 -25.63
C SER A 21 22.03 53.74 -25.58
N LYS A 22 22.78 52.63 -25.79
CA LYS A 22 24.07 52.53 -26.49
C LYS A 22 25.33 53.12 -25.82
N TYR A 23 26.32 52.27 -25.55
CA TYR A 23 27.63 52.22 -26.21
C TYR A 23 28.58 51.20 -25.59
N ARG A 24 29.08 50.32 -26.43
CA ARG A 24 30.41 49.75 -26.63
C ARG A 24 31.45 49.78 -25.49
N GLU A 25 32.02 48.63 -25.32
CA GLU A 25 33.45 48.22 -25.13
C GLU A 25 34.38 49.25 -24.47
N LYS A 26 35.00 48.83 -23.39
CA LYS A 26 36.46 48.95 -23.20
C LYS A 26 37.03 47.83 -22.32
N GLN A 27 38.10 47.29 -22.83
CA GLN A 27 38.97 46.25 -22.28
C GLN A 27 39.89 46.76 -21.17
N CYS A 28 40.29 45.78 -20.32
CA CYS A 28 41.61 45.58 -19.68
C CYS A 28 42.00 46.36 -18.41
N PRO A 29 42.92 45.87 -17.57
CA PRO A 29 43.71 44.62 -17.63
C PRO A 29 43.85 43.83 -16.31
N VAL A 30 44.03 42.55 -16.46
CA VAL A 30 45.01 41.56 -15.92
C VAL A 30 45.87 41.95 -14.72
N SER A 31 45.84 41.11 -13.67
CA SER A 31 47.02 40.74 -12.95
C SER A 31 46.97 39.22 -12.67
N GLN A 32 47.96 38.56 -13.23
CA GLN A 32 48.31 37.14 -12.99
C GLN A 32 49.18 37.07 -11.77
N ASP A 33 48.85 36.15 -10.87
CA ASP A 33 49.89 35.52 -10.01
C ASP A 33 49.83 34.05 -10.21
N ARG A 34 50.96 33.62 -10.79
CA ARG A 34 51.27 32.19 -11.03
C ARG A 34 51.93 31.59 -9.81
N ILE A 35 51.39 30.54 -9.29
CA ILE A 35 52.17 29.56 -8.52
C ILE A 35 52.46 28.36 -9.44
N ARG A 36 53.72 28.22 -9.81
CA ARG A 36 54.28 27.09 -10.55
C ARG A 36 54.62 25.95 -9.56
N LEU A 37 53.97 24.81 -9.73
CA LEU A 37 54.57 23.55 -9.28
C LEU A 37 55.29 22.91 -10.47
N ARG A 38 56.57 22.76 -10.32
CA ARG A 38 57.46 22.00 -11.26
C ARG A 38 57.27 20.50 -11.01
N MET A 39 56.79 19.78 -12.00
CA MET A 39 57.07 18.36 -12.15
C MET A 39 58.26 18.17 -13.11
N SER A 40 59.33 17.63 -12.59
CA SER A 40 60.45 17.17 -13.41
C SER A 40 60.20 15.71 -13.87
N LEU A 41 60.13 15.55 -15.17
CA LEU A 41 60.19 14.25 -15.82
C LEU A 41 61.65 13.78 -15.88
N SER A 42 61.96 12.64 -15.25
CA SER A 42 63.16 11.87 -15.59
C SER A 42 62.69 10.50 -16.09
N SER A 43 63.06 10.25 -17.34
CA SER A 43 62.88 9.00 -18.02
C SER A 43 63.94 7.98 -17.57
N SER A 44 63.45 6.82 -17.07
CA SER A 44 64.26 5.58 -17.15
C SER A 44 63.31 4.38 -16.96
N SER A 45 63.17 3.63 -18.02
CA SER A 45 62.57 2.30 -18.03
C SER A 45 63.42 1.31 -17.22
N PRO A 46 62.81 0.39 -16.50
CA PRO A 46 63.21 -1.00 -16.64
C PRO A 46 61.99 -1.93 -16.79
N GLY A 47 62.24 -3.00 -17.51
CA GLY A 47 61.28 -4.05 -17.92
C GLY A 47 60.68 -4.87 -16.78
N PRO A 48 59.77 -5.77 -17.10
CA PRO A 48 58.92 -6.41 -16.10
C PRO A 48 59.65 -7.47 -15.29
N PRO A 49 59.42 -7.55 -13.98
CA PRO A 49 59.88 -8.67 -13.17
C PRO A 49 59.01 -9.90 -13.42
N SER A 50 59.62 -10.95 -13.85
CA SER A 50 59.06 -12.31 -13.89
C SER A 50 58.76 -12.78 -12.46
N LEU A 51 57.51 -12.90 -12.12
CA LEU A 51 57.04 -13.59 -10.91
C LEU A 51 57.18 -15.10 -11.11
N ARG A 52 58.17 -15.67 -10.48
CA ARG A 52 58.23 -17.12 -10.22
C ARG A 52 57.24 -17.45 -9.13
N LEU A 53 56.11 -18.05 -9.50
CA LEU A 53 55.23 -18.73 -8.59
C LEU A 53 55.86 -20.01 -8.08
N THR A 54 56.15 -20.07 -6.80
CA THR A 54 56.62 -21.28 -6.11
C THR A 54 55.46 -22.26 -5.97
N ARG A 55 55.72 -23.49 -6.16
CA ARG A 55 54.90 -24.68 -6.40
C ARG A 55 54.16 -25.19 -5.16
N ASN A 56 53.83 -24.36 -4.19
CA ASN A 56 53.20 -24.82 -2.95
C ASN A 56 51.77 -24.36 -2.68
N ASP A 57 51.19 -23.44 -3.48
CA ASP A 57 49.84 -22.93 -3.21
C ASP A 57 48.72 -23.55 -4.05
N MET A 58 49.02 -24.63 -4.80
CA MET A 58 48.02 -25.31 -5.65
C MET A 58 47.70 -26.74 -5.21
N ARG A 59 47.60 -27.01 -3.90
CA ARG A 59 47.20 -28.34 -3.39
C ARG A 59 45.94 -28.41 -2.55
N LEU A 60 45.11 -27.37 -2.52
CA LEU A 60 43.87 -27.44 -1.72
C LEU A 60 42.56 -27.35 -2.52
N HIS A 61 42.60 -27.21 -3.84
CA HIS A 61 41.34 -27.18 -4.63
C HIS A 61 41.19 -28.31 -5.66
N SER A 62 42.07 -29.33 -5.65
CA SER A 62 41.97 -30.46 -6.60
C SER A 62 41.38 -31.74 -6.04
N THR A 63 40.95 -31.79 -4.79
CA THR A 63 40.43 -33.02 -4.19
C THR A 63 38.90 -33.19 -4.22
N TRP A 64 38.18 -32.20 -4.75
CA TRP A 64 36.70 -32.33 -4.90
C TRP A 64 36.24 -32.65 -6.33
N ALA A 65 37.05 -32.34 -7.33
CA ALA A 65 36.72 -32.60 -8.74
C ALA A 65 37.05 -34.02 -9.21
N VAL A 66 37.91 -34.74 -8.48
CA VAL A 66 38.35 -36.13 -8.86
C VAL A 66 37.45 -37.21 -8.20
N LYS A 67 36.63 -36.89 -7.22
CA LYS A 67 35.75 -37.90 -6.61
C LYS A 67 34.36 -38.05 -7.27
N VAL A 68 33.99 -37.15 -8.18
CA VAL A 68 32.74 -37.27 -8.94
C VAL A 68 32.94 -37.91 -10.31
N GLY A 69 34.17 -37.89 -10.85
CA GLY A 69 34.49 -38.50 -12.14
C GLY A 69 34.77 -40.00 -12.07
N ALA A 70 35.05 -40.58 -10.89
CA ALA A 70 35.44 -41.98 -10.75
C ALA A 70 34.27 -42.94 -10.41
N VAL A 71 33.08 -42.42 -10.19
CA VAL A 71 31.87 -43.25 -9.91
C VAL A 71 31.05 -43.50 -11.17
N LEU A 72 31.26 -42.76 -12.26
CA LEU A 72 30.53 -42.98 -13.53
C LEU A 72 31.25 -43.87 -14.56
N CYS A 73 32.49 -44.32 -14.30
CA CYS A 73 33.27 -45.22 -15.20
C CYS A 73 33.39 -46.67 -14.75
N ALA A 74 32.79 -47.08 -13.61
CA ALA A 74 32.90 -48.45 -13.06
C ALA A 74 31.65 -49.34 -13.22
N LEU A 75 30.65 -48.88 -14.01
CA LEU A 75 29.40 -49.62 -14.19
C LEU A 75 29.09 -50.08 -15.62
N THR A 76 30.08 -50.10 -16.51
CA THR A 76 29.88 -50.60 -17.88
C THR A 76 30.91 -51.64 -18.33
N LEU A 77 31.12 -52.68 -17.55
CA LEU A 77 31.82 -53.90 -18.06
C LEU A 77 31.51 -55.07 -17.14
N THR A 78 30.34 -55.69 -17.27
CA THR A 78 30.14 -57.13 -17.13
C THR A 78 28.72 -57.48 -17.61
N ALA A 79 28.66 -58.25 -18.64
CA ALA A 79 27.81 -59.36 -18.97
C ALA A 79 27.40 -59.40 -20.46
N LEU A 80 28.25 -60.03 -21.23
CA LEU A 80 27.81 -60.61 -22.47
C LEU A 80 27.35 -62.05 -22.18
N SER A 81 26.09 -62.31 -22.36
CA SER A 81 25.59 -63.65 -22.69
C SER A 81 24.37 -63.55 -23.58
N PRO A 82 24.23 -64.34 -24.64
CA PRO A 82 23.20 -64.16 -25.65
C PRO A 82 21.89 -64.87 -25.24
N SER A 83 20.79 -64.22 -25.40
CA SER A 83 19.48 -64.85 -25.41
C SER A 83 18.52 -64.11 -26.37
N PRO A 84 17.45 -64.66 -26.85
CA PRO A 84 16.99 -64.56 -28.21
C PRO A 84 16.14 -63.34 -28.54
N LEU A 85 16.20 -63.00 -29.82
CA LEU A 85 15.45 -61.90 -30.48
C LEU A 85 13.95 -61.86 -30.13
N SER A 86 13.58 -60.71 -29.49
CA SER A 86 12.21 -60.19 -29.52
C SER A 86 12.11 -59.05 -30.50
N PRO A 87 10.97 -58.80 -31.17
CA PRO A 87 10.87 -57.80 -32.23
C PRO A 87 11.09 -56.41 -31.71
N PRO A 88 11.50 -55.46 -32.57
CA PRO A 88 11.81 -54.10 -32.17
C PRO A 88 10.55 -53.40 -31.66
N ALA A 89 10.64 -52.79 -30.47
CA ALA A 89 9.71 -51.82 -30.00
C ALA A 89 9.71 -50.63 -30.97
N SER A 90 8.55 -50.22 -31.40
CA SER A 90 8.37 -49.06 -32.25
C SER A 90 9.14 -47.86 -31.65
N ALA A 91 9.96 -47.24 -32.46
CA ALA A 91 10.57 -45.94 -32.20
C ALA A 91 9.43 -45.00 -31.81
N ASP A 92 9.62 -44.22 -30.74
CA ASP A 92 8.82 -43.03 -30.46
C ASP A 92 8.78 -42.20 -31.73
N GLU A 93 7.59 -42.11 -32.31
CA GLU A 93 7.28 -41.21 -33.39
C GLU A 93 7.56 -39.79 -32.86
N PRO A 94 8.39 -38.96 -33.55
CA PRO A 94 8.54 -37.57 -33.13
C PRO A 94 7.14 -36.98 -33.15
N ALA A 95 6.80 -36.27 -32.03
CA ALA A 95 5.55 -35.51 -31.92
C ALA A 95 5.31 -34.78 -33.25
N ALA A 96 4.14 -35.00 -33.84
CA ALA A 96 3.77 -34.38 -35.10
C ALA A 96 3.98 -32.86 -34.99
N PRO A 97 4.57 -32.22 -36.01
CA PRO A 97 4.65 -30.76 -36.00
C PRO A 97 3.24 -30.24 -35.86
N ALA A 98 3.07 -29.23 -35.00
CA ALA A 98 1.81 -28.54 -34.81
C ALA A 98 1.16 -28.29 -36.16
N ASP A 99 -0.11 -28.74 -36.33
CA ASP A 99 -0.86 -28.71 -37.57
C ASP A 99 -0.66 -27.35 -38.26
N SER A 100 -0.13 -27.39 -39.47
CA SER A 100 -0.15 -26.25 -40.38
C SER A 100 -1.63 -25.85 -40.56
N PRO A 101 -1.96 -24.54 -40.45
CA PRO A 101 -3.36 -24.11 -40.61
C PRO A 101 -3.98 -24.70 -41.85
N ALA A 102 -5.21 -25.23 -41.71
CA ALA A 102 -5.96 -25.80 -42.83
C ALA A 102 -6.05 -24.77 -43.95
N ALA A 103 -5.93 -25.21 -45.20
CA ALA A 103 -6.06 -24.32 -46.36
C ALA A 103 -7.42 -23.60 -46.30
N GLY A 104 -7.44 -22.28 -46.04
CA GLY A 104 -8.65 -21.49 -45.85
C GLY A 104 -8.91 -21.03 -44.40
N ALA A 105 -8.12 -21.44 -43.41
CA ALA A 105 -8.23 -20.94 -42.04
C ALA A 105 -7.67 -19.51 -41.90
N THR A 106 -8.36 -18.69 -41.10
CA THR A 106 -7.94 -17.34 -40.78
C THR A 106 -7.08 -17.35 -39.48
N THR A 107 -5.89 -16.80 -39.57
CA THR A 107 -5.03 -16.60 -38.38
C THR A 107 -5.36 -15.25 -37.75
N ILE A 108 -5.64 -15.25 -36.45
CA ILE A 108 -5.90 -14.08 -35.62
C ILE A 108 -4.79 -13.97 -34.55
N ASP A 109 -4.15 -12.81 -34.47
CA ASP A 109 -3.20 -12.48 -33.41
C ASP A 109 -3.88 -11.56 -32.39
N LEU A 110 -3.86 -11.96 -31.15
CA LEU A 110 -4.33 -11.16 -30.01
C LEU A 110 -3.11 -10.73 -29.21
N LEU A 111 -2.96 -9.43 -29.02
CA LEU A 111 -1.96 -8.83 -28.15
C LEU A 111 -2.68 -8.27 -26.92
N GLY A 112 -2.14 -8.51 -25.74
CA GLY A 112 -2.76 -8.02 -24.50
C GLY A 112 -1.78 -7.44 -23.53
N ILE A 113 -2.22 -6.41 -22.85
CA ILE A 113 -1.59 -5.87 -21.64
C ILE A 113 -2.54 -6.04 -20.47
N THR A 114 -2.03 -5.89 -19.29
CA THR A 114 -2.78 -5.80 -18.03
C THR A 114 -1.98 -4.94 -17.06
N ASP A 115 -2.66 -4.34 -16.09
CA ASP A 115 -2.02 -3.67 -14.96
C ASP A 115 -0.93 -2.68 -15.41
N LEU A 116 -1.25 -1.83 -16.41
CA LEU A 116 -0.29 -0.86 -16.94
C LEU A 116 0.00 0.25 -15.93
N HIS A 117 -1.00 0.65 -15.14
CA HIS A 117 -0.87 1.63 -14.05
C HIS A 117 -0.06 2.86 -14.44
N GLY A 118 -0.34 3.44 -15.60
CA GLY A 118 0.28 4.68 -16.03
C GLY A 118 1.80 4.65 -16.26
N HIS A 119 2.44 3.47 -16.35
CA HIS A 119 3.87 3.30 -16.60
C HIS A 119 4.21 3.56 -18.08
N ILE A 120 4.00 4.80 -18.51
CA ILE A 120 4.20 5.24 -19.91
C ILE A 120 5.63 5.67 -20.23
N SER A 121 6.40 6.10 -19.23
CA SER A 121 7.81 6.49 -19.41
C SER A 121 8.73 5.29 -19.39
N ARG A 122 9.79 5.35 -20.22
CA ARG A 122 10.85 4.35 -20.16
C ARG A 122 11.81 4.67 -19.03
N THR A 123 12.02 3.74 -18.10
CA THR A 123 12.97 3.85 -17.00
C THR A 123 14.09 2.83 -17.09
N THR A 124 15.23 3.17 -16.52
CA THR A 124 16.39 2.27 -16.46
C THR A 124 17.01 2.27 -15.08
N GLN A 125 17.48 1.13 -14.64
CA GLN A 125 18.18 0.96 -13.39
C GLN A 125 19.65 0.54 -13.66
N THR A 126 20.60 1.19 -12.98
CA THR A 126 22.01 0.80 -13.04
C THR A 126 22.40 0.07 -11.77
N ASP A 127 22.80 -1.17 -11.87
CA ASP A 127 23.36 -1.95 -10.76
C ASP A 127 24.66 -1.30 -10.28
N SER A 128 24.69 -0.84 -9.06
CA SER A 128 25.83 -0.11 -8.49
C SER A 128 27.06 -0.99 -8.27
N ALA A 129 26.89 -2.31 -8.14
CA ALA A 129 28.00 -3.25 -7.92
C ALA A 129 28.65 -3.65 -9.24
N THR A 130 27.89 -3.76 -10.31
CA THR A 130 28.38 -4.21 -11.62
C THR A 130 28.51 -3.08 -12.63
N GLY A 131 27.86 -1.93 -12.40
CA GLY A 131 27.75 -0.84 -13.37
C GLY A 131 26.88 -1.16 -14.58
N GLN A 132 26.16 -2.29 -14.56
CA GLN A 132 25.28 -2.69 -15.65
C GLN A 132 23.96 -1.97 -15.59
N THR A 133 23.54 -1.33 -16.69
CA THR A 133 22.24 -0.69 -16.82
C THR A 133 21.25 -1.67 -17.46
N SER A 134 20.10 -1.85 -16.83
CA SER A 134 18.97 -2.62 -17.32
C SER A 134 17.73 -1.73 -17.45
N VAL A 135 16.80 -2.12 -18.31
CA VAL A 135 15.49 -1.47 -18.39
C VAL A 135 14.67 -1.93 -17.20
N GLU A 136 14.09 -0.99 -16.48
CA GLU A 136 13.12 -1.25 -15.43
C GLU A 136 11.72 -1.25 -16.03
N ASP A 137 11.27 -0.11 -16.59
CA ASP A 137 10.01 -0.03 -17.33
C ASP A 137 10.30 0.20 -18.83
N PRO A 138 9.71 -0.58 -19.71
CA PRO A 138 9.93 -0.42 -21.16
C PRO A 138 9.24 0.84 -21.72
N GLY A 139 8.15 1.31 -21.09
CA GLY A 139 7.37 2.47 -21.44
C GLY A 139 6.49 2.29 -22.69
N ALA A 140 5.55 3.22 -22.86
CA ALA A 140 4.53 3.15 -23.90
C ALA A 140 5.10 3.23 -25.33
N VAL A 141 6.26 3.85 -25.53
CA VAL A 141 6.91 3.91 -26.86
C VAL A 141 7.36 2.52 -27.33
N THR A 142 7.93 1.72 -26.42
CA THR A 142 8.32 0.34 -26.71
C THR A 142 7.09 -0.52 -27.00
N LEU A 143 6.04 -0.39 -26.19
CA LEU A 143 4.75 -1.08 -26.40
C LEU A 143 4.15 -0.73 -27.78
N ALA A 144 4.07 0.55 -28.12
CA ALA A 144 3.54 1.04 -29.39
C ALA A 144 4.31 0.49 -30.59
N CYS A 145 5.65 0.45 -30.47
CA CYS A 145 6.52 -0.12 -31.50
C CYS A 145 6.22 -1.60 -31.72
N GLU A 146 6.06 -2.40 -30.67
CA GLU A 146 5.78 -3.83 -30.76
C GLU A 146 4.38 -4.12 -31.30
N VAL A 147 3.37 -3.35 -30.87
CA VAL A 147 2.00 -3.44 -31.42
C VAL A 147 2.00 -3.11 -32.90
N SER A 148 2.72 -2.04 -33.30
CA SER A 148 2.83 -1.65 -34.71
C SER A 148 3.52 -2.73 -35.55
N ALA A 149 4.59 -3.32 -35.03
CA ALA A 149 5.32 -4.39 -35.72
C ALA A 149 4.44 -5.65 -35.91
N ALA A 150 3.67 -6.02 -34.89
CA ALA A 150 2.76 -7.16 -34.97
C ALA A 150 1.63 -6.92 -36.00
N ARG A 151 1.03 -5.74 -35.99
CA ARG A 151 -0.03 -5.37 -36.99
C ARG A 151 0.52 -5.32 -38.42
N ALA A 152 1.80 -4.91 -38.59
CA ALA A 152 2.45 -4.97 -39.91
C ALA A 152 2.71 -6.42 -40.36
N ALA A 153 2.98 -7.33 -39.43
CA ALA A 153 3.20 -8.75 -39.73
C ALA A 153 1.89 -9.52 -40.01
N ASN A 154 0.81 -9.18 -39.30
CA ASN A 154 -0.51 -9.75 -39.51
C ASN A 154 -1.59 -8.67 -39.33
N HIS A 155 -2.29 -8.33 -40.40
CA HIS A 155 -3.39 -7.34 -40.35
C HIS A 155 -4.59 -7.78 -39.52
N ASN A 156 -4.69 -9.08 -39.19
CA ASN A 156 -5.71 -9.64 -38.30
C ASN A 156 -5.21 -9.61 -36.83
N THR A 157 -4.56 -8.53 -36.41
CA THR A 157 -4.06 -8.34 -35.05
C THR A 157 -4.96 -7.38 -34.29
N LEU A 158 -5.43 -7.82 -33.13
CA LEU A 158 -6.19 -7.03 -32.17
C LEU A 158 -5.33 -6.76 -30.94
N PHE A 159 -5.48 -5.58 -30.34
CA PHE A 159 -4.75 -5.16 -29.13
C PHE A 159 -5.74 -4.87 -28.01
N VAL A 160 -5.61 -5.56 -26.86
CA VAL A 160 -6.57 -5.55 -25.75
C VAL A 160 -5.90 -5.28 -24.42
N SER A 161 -6.70 -4.92 -23.42
CA SER A 161 -6.27 -4.79 -22.00
C SER A 161 -7.17 -5.61 -21.09
N ALA A 162 -6.60 -6.26 -20.10
CA ALA A 162 -7.35 -6.97 -19.06
C ALA A 162 -7.64 -6.09 -17.83
N GLY A 163 -7.57 -4.75 -17.94
CA GLY A 163 -7.89 -3.81 -16.86
C GLY A 163 -6.67 -3.20 -16.18
N ASP A 164 -6.93 -2.31 -15.22
CA ASP A 164 -5.93 -1.57 -14.46
C ASP A 164 -4.92 -0.83 -15.35
N SER A 165 -5.45 -0.23 -16.41
CA SER A 165 -4.64 0.63 -17.30
C SER A 165 -4.28 1.94 -16.60
N VAL A 166 -5.17 2.44 -15.75
CA VAL A 166 -5.07 3.67 -14.95
C VAL A 166 -5.45 3.39 -13.50
N GLY A 167 -5.16 4.35 -12.60
CA GLY A 167 -5.28 4.18 -11.14
C GLY A 167 -4.08 3.45 -10.53
N GLY A 168 -3.75 3.76 -9.27
CA GLY A 168 -2.47 3.31 -8.68
C GLY A 168 -1.25 3.71 -9.50
N SER A 169 -1.38 4.68 -10.39
CA SER A 169 -0.51 4.96 -11.53
C SER A 169 0.82 5.58 -11.15
N ALA A 170 1.83 5.35 -12.01
CA ALA A 170 3.10 6.05 -11.97
C ALA A 170 2.90 7.57 -11.98
N TYR A 171 3.80 8.28 -11.27
CA TYR A 171 3.72 9.72 -11.05
C TYR A 171 3.46 10.55 -12.33
N VAL A 172 4.17 10.21 -13.42
CA VAL A 172 4.08 10.92 -14.71
C VAL A 172 2.65 10.92 -15.28
N SER A 173 1.87 9.91 -14.96
CA SER A 173 0.48 9.77 -15.40
C SER A 173 -0.50 10.30 -14.36
N SER A 174 -0.36 9.85 -13.13
CA SER A 174 -1.30 10.10 -12.04
C SER A 174 -1.44 11.58 -11.68
N ILE A 175 -0.34 12.35 -11.63
CA ILE A 175 -0.40 13.81 -11.36
C ILE A 175 -1.14 14.59 -12.45
N LEU A 176 -1.28 13.99 -13.63
CA LEU A 176 -2.02 14.52 -14.78
C LEU A 176 -3.38 13.80 -14.94
N GLN A 177 -3.87 13.16 -13.88
CA GLN A 177 -5.15 12.42 -13.84
C GLN A 177 -5.22 11.33 -14.92
N ASP A 178 -4.15 10.60 -15.14
CA ASP A 178 -4.00 9.51 -16.10
C ASP A 178 -4.35 9.83 -17.56
N ARG A 179 -4.56 11.10 -17.87
CA ARG A 179 -4.83 11.56 -19.22
C ARG A 179 -3.76 11.12 -20.23
N PRO A 180 -2.44 11.21 -19.94
CA PRO A 180 -1.42 10.79 -20.90
C PRO A 180 -1.46 9.29 -21.21
N THR A 181 -1.82 8.46 -20.24
CA THR A 181 -1.98 7.00 -20.42
C THR A 181 -3.15 6.71 -21.36
N MET A 182 -4.31 7.34 -21.12
CA MET A 182 -5.47 7.21 -22.00
C MET A 182 -5.18 7.71 -23.42
N GLU A 183 -4.47 8.85 -23.56
CA GLU A 183 -4.04 9.36 -24.86
C GLU A 183 -3.10 8.39 -25.59
N ALA A 184 -2.16 7.76 -24.89
CA ALA A 184 -1.24 6.77 -25.46
C ALA A 184 -1.97 5.50 -25.92
N LEU A 185 -2.89 4.95 -25.11
CA LEU A 185 -3.70 3.79 -25.47
C LEU A 185 -4.62 4.08 -26.66
N ASN A 186 -5.25 5.27 -26.67
CA ASN A 186 -6.06 5.73 -27.79
C ASN A 186 -5.24 5.85 -29.10
N ALA A 187 -4.04 6.43 -28.99
CA ALA A 187 -3.13 6.57 -30.15
C ALA A 187 -2.71 5.21 -30.70
N MET A 188 -2.44 4.23 -29.84
CA MET A 188 -2.15 2.85 -30.22
C MET A 188 -3.37 2.10 -30.75
N SER A 189 -4.55 2.71 -30.71
CA SER A 189 -5.82 2.09 -31.10
C SER A 189 -6.06 0.78 -30.33
N LEU A 190 -6.07 0.87 -28.99
CA LEU A 190 -6.53 -0.23 -28.16
C LEU A 190 -7.96 -0.60 -28.60
N ASP A 191 -8.22 -1.88 -28.85
CA ASP A 191 -9.50 -2.33 -29.39
C ASP A 191 -10.58 -2.43 -28.32
N VAL A 192 -10.22 -2.89 -27.13
CA VAL A 192 -11.13 -3.10 -25.98
C VAL A 192 -10.35 -3.34 -24.69
N SER A 193 -10.92 -2.95 -23.55
CA SER A 193 -10.40 -3.24 -22.20
C SER A 193 -11.46 -3.92 -21.32
N ALA A 194 -11.04 -4.72 -20.35
CA ALA A 194 -11.86 -4.98 -19.17
C ALA A 194 -11.78 -3.79 -18.21
N LEU A 195 -12.76 -3.69 -17.30
CA LEU A 195 -12.64 -2.88 -16.10
C LEU A 195 -11.71 -3.59 -15.12
N GLY A 196 -10.73 -2.87 -14.56
CA GLY A 196 -9.99 -3.30 -13.39
C GLY A 196 -10.51 -2.63 -12.12
N ASN A 197 -9.95 -2.95 -10.96
CA ASN A 197 -10.36 -2.31 -9.71
C ASN A 197 -9.84 -0.88 -9.60
N HIS A 198 -8.68 -0.58 -10.15
CA HIS A 198 -8.05 0.73 -10.06
C HIS A 198 -8.66 1.80 -10.97
N GLU A 199 -9.42 1.45 -12.00
CA GLU A 199 -10.27 2.41 -12.69
C GLU A 199 -11.35 3.01 -11.76
N LEU A 200 -11.58 2.43 -10.57
CA LEU A 200 -12.52 2.92 -9.55
C LEU A 200 -11.84 3.61 -8.35
N ASP A 201 -10.54 3.87 -8.37
CA ASP A 201 -9.78 4.50 -7.27
C ASP A 201 -10.40 5.84 -6.82
N GLN A 202 -10.87 6.64 -7.79
CA GLN A 202 -11.51 7.93 -7.52
C GLN A 202 -13.04 7.84 -7.55
N GLY A 203 -13.59 6.63 -7.46
CA GLY A 203 -15.00 6.35 -7.37
C GLY A 203 -15.73 6.21 -8.69
N LEU A 204 -16.98 5.76 -8.61
CA LEU A 204 -17.81 5.50 -9.80
C LEU A 204 -18.06 6.75 -10.66
N THR A 205 -18.24 7.91 -10.02
CA THR A 205 -18.48 9.17 -10.76
C THR A 205 -17.28 9.53 -11.61
N ASP A 206 -16.07 9.30 -11.12
CA ASP A 206 -14.84 9.54 -11.87
C ASP A 206 -14.72 8.61 -13.08
N LEU A 207 -14.96 7.30 -12.87
CA LEU A 207 -15.03 6.34 -13.98
C LEU A 207 -16.02 6.81 -15.06
N GLU A 208 -17.26 7.17 -14.67
CA GLU A 208 -18.34 7.52 -15.61
C GLU A 208 -18.14 8.86 -16.32
N THR A 209 -17.48 9.85 -15.67
CA THR A 209 -17.40 11.22 -16.19
C THR A 209 -16.02 11.60 -16.73
N ARG A 210 -14.97 10.87 -16.35
CA ARG A 210 -13.59 11.13 -16.77
C ARG A 210 -12.99 9.98 -17.58
N ILE A 211 -12.97 8.75 -17.03
CA ILE A 211 -12.26 7.64 -17.66
C ILE A 211 -13.00 7.13 -18.89
N LEU A 212 -14.28 6.76 -18.78
CA LEU A 212 -15.08 6.29 -19.92
C LEU A 212 -15.12 7.31 -21.08
N PRO A 213 -15.39 8.61 -20.84
CA PRO A 213 -15.37 9.60 -21.91
C PRO A 213 -13.98 9.88 -22.53
N ALA A 214 -12.89 9.59 -21.80
CA ALA A 214 -11.52 9.77 -22.31
C ALA A 214 -11.06 8.58 -23.16
N SER A 215 -11.70 7.40 -23.06
CA SER A 215 -11.35 6.21 -23.84
C SER A 215 -12.00 6.24 -25.24
N ASN A 216 -11.22 5.89 -26.27
CA ASN A 216 -11.73 5.64 -27.61
C ASN A 216 -12.03 4.15 -27.86
N PHE A 217 -11.97 3.34 -26.83
CA PHE A 217 -12.21 1.90 -26.79
C PHE A 217 -13.21 1.59 -25.66
N PRO A 218 -14.05 0.57 -25.80
CA PRO A 218 -14.98 0.18 -24.74
C PRO A 218 -14.24 -0.45 -23.56
N ILE A 219 -14.72 -0.13 -22.34
CA ILE A 219 -14.31 -0.74 -21.08
C ILE A 219 -15.45 -1.63 -20.60
N LEU A 220 -15.19 -2.93 -20.48
CA LEU A 220 -16.22 -3.96 -20.30
C LEU A 220 -16.24 -4.50 -18.88
N ALA A 221 -17.45 -4.72 -18.32
CA ALA A 221 -17.64 -5.35 -17.01
C ALA A 221 -18.95 -6.15 -16.97
N ALA A 222 -18.95 -7.39 -17.46
CA ALA A 222 -20.13 -8.24 -17.57
C ALA A 222 -20.69 -8.70 -16.22
N ASN A 223 -19.88 -8.70 -15.18
CA ASN A 223 -20.27 -9.06 -13.81
C ASN A 223 -20.69 -7.87 -12.95
N VAL A 224 -20.71 -6.64 -13.51
CA VAL A 224 -21.11 -5.41 -12.81
C VAL A 224 -22.43 -4.88 -13.40
N SER A 225 -23.33 -4.47 -12.54
CA SER A 225 -24.57 -3.77 -12.90
C SER A 225 -24.79 -2.60 -11.95
N GLY A 226 -25.67 -1.65 -12.33
CA GLY A 226 -25.99 -0.46 -11.54
C GLY A 226 -25.36 0.84 -12.05
N SER A 227 -24.43 0.78 -13.01
CA SER A 227 -23.95 1.93 -13.76
C SER A 227 -24.51 1.89 -15.19
N THR A 228 -25.22 2.94 -15.60
CA THR A 228 -25.75 3.05 -16.96
C THR A 228 -24.64 3.31 -17.99
N PRO A 229 -23.68 4.24 -17.78
CA PRO A 229 -22.59 4.45 -18.72
C PRO A 229 -21.77 3.18 -18.95
N LEU A 230 -21.29 2.53 -17.88
CA LEU A 230 -20.50 1.31 -17.97
C LEU A 230 -21.28 0.17 -18.65
N SER A 231 -22.57 0.01 -18.33
CA SER A 231 -23.41 -1.02 -18.94
C SER A 231 -23.71 -0.77 -20.44
N ALA A 232 -23.50 0.45 -20.91
CA ALA A 232 -23.70 0.81 -22.31
C ALA A 232 -22.43 0.63 -23.17
N GLU A 233 -21.28 0.39 -22.54
CA GLU A 233 -20.01 0.21 -23.23
C GLU A 233 -20.05 -0.96 -24.22
N GLY A 234 -19.36 -0.80 -25.35
CA GLY A 234 -19.27 -1.80 -26.40
C GLY A 234 -20.65 -2.13 -27.00
N GLY A 235 -21.04 -3.39 -26.91
CA GLY A 235 -22.37 -3.87 -27.35
C GLY A 235 -23.43 -3.91 -26.27
N GLY A 236 -23.06 -3.38 -25.06
CA GLY A 236 -23.81 -3.54 -23.82
C GLY A 236 -23.55 -4.90 -23.16
N LYS A 237 -24.03 -5.05 -21.93
CA LYS A 237 -23.89 -6.27 -21.13
C LYS A 237 -22.43 -6.70 -20.86
N GLY A 238 -21.46 -5.77 -20.97
CA GLY A 238 -20.04 -6.08 -20.82
C GLY A 238 -19.45 -6.92 -21.94
N THR A 239 -19.99 -6.79 -23.17
CA THR A 239 -19.52 -7.50 -24.37
C THR A 239 -19.21 -6.52 -25.51
N PHE A 240 -18.28 -6.91 -26.39
CA PHE A 240 -17.94 -6.17 -27.60
C PHE A 240 -17.60 -7.14 -28.74
N ILE A 241 -18.05 -6.87 -29.96
CA ILE A 241 -17.75 -7.69 -31.15
C ILE A 241 -16.92 -6.86 -32.12
N LYS A 242 -15.79 -7.41 -32.54
CA LYS A 242 -14.91 -6.84 -33.57
C LYS A 242 -14.74 -7.84 -34.71
N GLU A 243 -14.98 -7.38 -35.94
CA GLU A 243 -14.67 -8.19 -37.11
C GLU A 243 -13.25 -7.97 -37.58
N VAL A 244 -12.50 -9.06 -37.78
CA VAL A 244 -11.13 -9.03 -38.29
C VAL A 244 -10.90 -10.25 -39.20
N GLY A 245 -10.41 -10.01 -40.43
CA GLY A 245 -10.18 -11.09 -41.40
C GLY A 245 -11.43 -11.90 -41.76
N GLY A 246 -12.63 -11.32 -41.67
CA GLY A 246 -13.90 -11.99 -41.89
C GLY A 246 -14.34 -12.91 -40.74
N VAL A 247 -13.69 -12.79 -39.56
CA VAL A 247 -14.04 -13.53 -38.35
C VAL A 247 -14.56 -12.54 -37.28
N ARG A 248 -15.70 -12.86 -36.69
CA ARG A 248 -16.27 -12.07 -35.59
C ARG A 248 -15.70 -12.54 -34.28
N VAL A 249 -14.86 -11.70 -33.68
CA VAL A 249 -14.27 -11.92 -32.36
C VAL A 249 -15.11 -11.20 -31.30
N GLY A 250 -15.73 -11.96 -30.41
CA GLY A 250 -16.50 -11.47 -29.27
C GLY A 250 -15.62 -11.37 -28.04
N PHE A 251 -15.66 -10.21 -27.41
CA PHE A 251 -14.96 -9.95 -26.14
C PHE A 251 -15.96 -9.89 -24.99
N VAL A 252 -15.58 -10.43 -23.85
CA VAL A 252 -16.31 -10.36 -22.58
C VAL A 252 -15.36 -9.84 -21.53
N GLY A 253 -15.65 -8.69 -20.89
CA GLY A 253 -14.85 -8.16 -19.80
C GLY A 253 -15.47 -8.50 -18.44
N VAL A 254 -14.65 -8.84 -17.45
CA VAL A 254 -15.06 -9.02 -16.06
C VAL A 254 -14.00 -8.46 -15.12
N VAL A 255 -14.44 -7.92 -13.98
CA VAL A 255 -13.59 -7.41 -12.90
C VAL A 255 -13.61 -8.37 -11.71
N THR A 256 -12.57 -8.31 -10.89
CA THR A 256 -12.34 -9.23 -9.76
C THR A 256 -13.49 -9.32 -8.77
N ASP A 257 -13.72 -10.52 -8.27
CA ASP A 257 -14.68 -10.78 -7.16
C ASP A 257 -14.21 -10.13 -5.85
N GLU A 258 -12.92 -9.75 -5.73
CA GLU A 258 -12.35 -9.06 -4.57
C GLU A 258 -12.68 -7.56 -4.54
N LEU A 259 -13.28 -7.00 -5.59
CA LEU A 259 -13.58 -5.56 -5.74
C LEU A 259 -14.15 -4.90 -4.48
N PRO A 260 -15.07 -5.52 -3.70
CA PRO A 260 -15.61 -4.92 -2.49
C PRO A 260 -14.60 -4.66 -1.37
N THR A 261 -13.44 -5.27 -1.44
CA THR A 261 -12.37 -5.10 -0.46
C THR A 261 -11.22 -4.20 -0.96
N LEU A 262 -11.28 -3.80 -2.23
CA LEU A 262 -10.19 -3.10 -2.92
C LEU A 262 -10.50 -1.63 -3.21
N VAL A 263 -11.78 -1.25 -3.24
CA VAL A 263 -12.20 0.10 -3.57
C VAL A 263 -13.08 0.70 -2.47
N SER A 264 -13.24 2.01 -2.50
CA SER A 264 -14.10 2.72 -1.55
C SER A 264 -15.53 2.17 -1.59
N PRO A 265 -16.20 1.97 -0.43
CA PRO A 265 -17.60 1.58 -0.39
C PRO A 265 -18.53 2.53 -1.13
N SER A 266 -18.19 3.82 -1.22
CA SER A 266 -18.97 4.81 -1.98
C SER A 266 -18.96 4.52 -3.48
N ALA A 267 -17.84 4.04 -4.01
CA ALA A 267 -17.71 3.65 -5.42
C ALA A 267 -18.65 2.48 -5.79
N LEU A 268 -18.98 1.64 -4.82
CA LEU A 268 -19.82 0.46 -5.00
C LEU A 268 -21.28 0.68 -4.60
N SER A 269 -21.66 1.83 -4.06
CA SER A 269 -22.95 2.07 -3.42
C SER A 269 -24.17 1.79 -4.30
N THR A 270 -24.04 1.94 -5.61
CA THR A 270 -25.07 1.66 -6.61
C THR A 270 -24.79 0.43 -7.44
N LEU A 271 -23.59 -0.17 -7.30
CA LEU A 271 -23.17 -1.31 -8.10
C LEU A 271 -23.62 -2.63 -7.45
N THR A 272 -23.93 -3.59 -8.30
CA THR A 272 -24.14 -4.99 -7.90
C THR A 272 -23.19 -5.86 -8.66
N LEU A 273 -22.44 -6.71 -7.94
CA LEU A 273 -21.48 -7.63 -8.52
C LEU A 273 -22.06 -9.04 -8.55
N SER A 274 -21.69 -9.78 -9.56
CA SER A 274 -21.90 -11.24 -9.66
C SER A 274 -20.55 -11.92 -9.89
N PRO A 275 -20.41 -13.24 -9.59
CA PRO A 275 -19.13 -13.92 -9.75
C PRO A 275 -18.57 -13.79 -11.18
N ALA A 276 -17.33 -13.34 -11.29
CA ALA A 276 -16.67 -12.94 -12.52
C ALA A 276 -16.64 -14.07 -13.57
N VAL A 277 -16.10 -15.24 -13.21
CA VAL A 277 -16.02 -16.40 -14.12
C VAL A 277 -17.41 -16.90 -14.55
N ALA A 278 -18.39 -16.88 -13.65
CA ALA A 278 -19.76 -17.29 -13.99
C ALA A 278 -20.41 -16.34 -14.98
N ALA A 279 -20.23 -15.03 -14.79
CA ALA A 279 -20.72 -14.01 -15.73
C ALA A 279 -20.02 -14.12 -17.09
N ALA A 280 -18.69 -14.30 -17.11
CA ALA A 280 -17.94 -14.51 -18.34
C ALA A 280 -18.46 -15.74 -19.13
N ASN A 281 -18.65 -16.86 -18.46
CA ASN A 281 -19.16 -18.09 -19.06
C ASN A 281 -20.60 -17.92 -19.62
N ALA A 282 -21.45 -17.21 -18.90
CA ALA A 282 -22.82 -16.92 -19.33
C ALA A 282 -22.83 -16.06 -20.61
N ARG A 283 -22.01 -15.00 -20.65
CA ARG A 283 -21.90 -14.13 -21.84
C ARG A 283 -21.25 -14.85 -23.02
N ALA A 284 -20.22 -15.68 -22.79
CA ALA A 284 -19.62 -16.50 -23.82
C ALA A 284 -20.64 -17.49 -24.44
N ALA A 285 -21.55 -18.03 -23.63
CA ALA A 285 -22.62 -18.89 -24.12
C ALA A 285 -23.62 -18.11 -24.96
N GLU A 286 -24.04 -16.90 -24.59
CA GLU A 286 -24.90 -16.03 -25.39
C GLU A 286 -24.26 -15.66 -26.75
N LEU A 287 -22.95 -15.42 -26.79
CA LEU A 287 -22.21 -15.07 -27.99
C LEU A 287 -22.02 -16.27 -28.96
N LYS A 288 -22.34 -17.49 -28.53
CA LYS A 288 -22.21 -18.73 -29.36
C LYS A 288 -23.47 -19.60 -29.38
N ASP A 289 -24.65 -19.03 -29.11
CA ASP A 289 -25.94 -19.77 -29.11
C ASP A 289 -26.64 -19.85 -30.47
N GLY A 290 -26.17 -19.09 -31.45
CA GLY A 290 -26.73 -19.02 -32.78
C GLY A 290 -27.83 -17.97 -32.94
N ASP A 291 -28.15 -17.20 -31.91
CA ASP A 291 -29.09 -16.09 -31.93
C ASP A 291 -28.38 -14.76 -32.29
N THR A 292 -28.46 -14.37 -33.53
CA THR A 292 -27.85 -13.10 -33.99
C THR A 292 -28.46 -11.85 -33.38
N ALA A 293 -29.58 -11.93 -32.65
CA ALA A 293 -30.22 -10.79 -32.01
C ALA A 293 -29.53 -10.38 -30.73
N ASN A 294 -28.82 -11.29 -30.06
CA ASN A 294 -28.03 -10.99 -28.85
C ASN A 294 -26.55 -10.75 -29.14
N GLY A 295 -26.11 -10.78 -30.38
CA GLY A 295 -24.73 -10.76 -30.85
C GLY A 295 -24.20 -12.18 -31.02
N GLU A 296 -23.52 -12.48 -32.13
CA GLU A 296 -22.98 -13.81 -32.39
C GLU A 296 -21.51 -13.69 -32.77
N ALA A 297 -20.64 -14.50 -32.15
CA ALA A 297 -19.20 -14.49 -32.35
C ALA A 297 -18.71 -15.85 -32.90
N ASP A 298 -17.69 -15.80 -33.76
CA ASP A 298 -16.99 -16.98 -34.22
C ASP A 298 -15.93 -17.43 -33.22
N VAL A 299 -15.27 -16.45 -32.57
CA VAL A 299 -14.25 -16.61 -31.54
C VAL A 299 -14.66 -15.79 -30.35
N VAL A 300 -14.53 -16.34 -29.12
CA VAL A 300 -14.80 -15.60 -27.86
C VAL A 300 -13.54 -15.49 -27.01
N VAL A 301 -13.21 -14.27 -26.65
CA VAL A 301 -12.07 -13.89 -25.80
C VAL A 301 -12.59 -13.26 -24.52
N VAL A 302 -12.16 -13.77 -23.37
CA VAL A 302 -12.46 -13.18 -22.07
C VAL A 302 -11.29 -12.27 -21.64
N LEU A 303 -11.62 -11.06 -21.26
CA LEU A 303 -10.72 -10.12 -20.59
C LEU A 303 -11.09 -10.16 -19.11
N SER A 304 -10.30 -10.87 -18.33
CA SER A 304 -10.61 -11.20 -16.93
C SER A 304 -9.65 -10.49 -15.98
N HIS A 305 -10.10 -9.46 -15.32
CA HIS A 305 -9.27 -8.84 -14.28
C HIS A 305 -9.31 -9.68 -13.00
N GLU A 306 -8.80 -10.92 -13.12
CA GLU A 306 -8.68 -11.96 -12.10
C GLU A 306 -7.38 -12.73 -12.28
N ASP A 307 -6.87 -13.36 -11.19
CA ASP A 307 -5.68 -14.19 -11.27
C ASP A 307 -5.83 -15.39 -12.21
N ALA A 308 -4.93 -15.48 -13.19
CA ALA A 308 -4.94 -16.57 -14.16
C ALA A 308 -4.73 -17.95 -13.52
N ALA A 309 -3.89 -18.07 -12.50
CA ALA A 309 -3.55 -19.36 -11.90
C ALA A 309 -4.76 -19.99 -11.21
N SER A 310 -5.64 -19.17 -10.63
CA SER A 310 -6.85 -19.61 -9.92
C SER A 310 -8.03 -19.86 -10.86
N THR A 311 -8.14 -19.10 -11.96
CA THR A 311 -9.35 -19.08 -12.80
C THR A 311 -9.23 -19.82 -14.13
N ALA A 312 -8.01 -20.04 -14.64
CA ALA A 312 -7.75 -20.53 -16.02
C ALA A 312 -8.55 -21.77 -16.42
N THR A 313 -8.76 -22.75 -15.56
CA THR A 313 -9.45 -24.01 -15.85
C THR A 313 -10.96 -23.95 -15.64
N SER A 314 -11.50 -22.80 -15.20
CA SER A 314 -12.91 -22.62 -14.82
C SER A 314 -13.79 -22.10 -15.98
N PHE A 315 -13.18 -21.73 -17.10
CA PHE A 315 -13.89 -21.24 -18.27
C PHE A 315 -14.53 -22.37 -19.09
N SER A 316 -15.70 -22.07 -19.66
CA SER A 316 -16.52 -23.05 -20.40
C SER A 316 -15.98 -23.29 -21.81
N LYS A 317 -16.56 -24.29 -22.51
CA LYS A 317 -16.23 -24.60 -23.91
C LYS A 317 -16.49 -23.48 -24.93
N ASN A 318 -17.24 -22.45 -24.52
CA ASN A 318 -17.56 -21.33 -25.41
C ASN A 318 -16.46 -20.24 -25.37
N VAL A 319 -15.43 -20.39 -24.49
CA VAL A 319 -14.29 -19.50 -24.42
C VAL A 319 -13.11 -20.09 -25.17
N ASP A 320 -12.52 -19.33 -26.09
CA ASP A 320 -11.37 -19.75 -26.89
C ASP A 320 -10.04 -19.20 -26.35
N ALA A 321 -10.07 -17.99 -25.74
CA ALA A 321 -8.89 -17.35 -25.16
C ALA A 321 -9.24 -16.48 -23.94
N VAL A 322 -8.27 -16.26 -23.06
CA VAL A 322 -8.38 -15.41 -21.87
C VAL A 322 -7.14 -14.56 -21.71
N PHE A 323 -7.31 -13.26 -21.50
CA PHE A 323 -6.32 -12.38 -20.94
C PHE A 323 -6.72 -12.07 -19.50
N SER A 324 -5.82 -12.37 -18.55
CA SER A 324 -6.01 -12.18 -17.12
C SER A 324 -5.17 -11.01 -16.57
N GLY A 325 -5.43 -10.57 -15.34
CA GLY A 325 -4.76 -9.46 -14.68
C GLY A 325 -4.79 -9.53 -13.16
N HIS A 326 -4.74 -8.36 -12.51
CA HIS A 326 -4.94 -8.10 -11.09
C HIS A 326 -3.77 -8.48 -10.16
N THR A 327 -3.25 -9.69 -10.25
CA THR A 327 -2.24 -10.18 -9.28
C THR A 327 -0.80 -9.86 -9.65
N HIS A 328 -0.54 -9.27 -10.83
CA HIS A 328 0.80 -8.95 -11.33
C HIS A 328 1.72 -10.20 -11.47
N VAL A 329 1.13 -11.39 -11.63
CA VAL A 329 1.87 -12.66 -11.75
C VAL A 329 1.83 -13.16 -13.18
N PRO A 330 2.96 -13.26 -13.87
CA PRO A 330 2.96 -13.68 -15.27
C PRO A 330 2.47 -15.13 -15.42
N PHE A 331 1.57 -15.32 -16.39
CA PHE A 331 1.04 -16.62 -16.75
C PHE A 331 0.88 -16.72 -18.28
N ALA A 332 1.28 -17.81 -18.89
CA ALA A 332 1.04 -18.06 -20.32
C ALA A 332 1.02 -19.56 -20.60
N LYS A 333 -0.16 -20.11 -20.88
CA LYS A 333 -0.34 -21.55 -21.13
C LYS A 333 -1.60 -21.80 -21.98
N THR A 334 -1.59 -22.88 -22.74
CA THR A 334 -2.81 -23.54 -23.20
C THR A 334 -3.27 -24.49 -22.09
N VAL A 335 -4.50 -24.31 -21.61
CA VAL A 335 -5.09 -25.10 -20.54
C VAL A 335 -6.30 -25.86 -21.02
N THR A 336 -6.68 -26.90 -20.28
CA THR A 336 -7.98 -27.58 -20.51
C THR A 336 -9.03 -26.90 -19.65
N GLY A 337 -10.04 -26.31 -20.30
CA GLY A 337 -11.16 -25.67 -19.63
C GLY A 337 -12.11 -26.66 -18.92
N ALA A 338 -13.12 -26.10 -18.26
CA ALA A 338 -14.06 -26.85 -17.43
C ALA A 338 -14.82 -27.97 -18.19
N GLU A 339 -15.01 -27.81 -19.48
CA GLU A 339 -15.74 -28.78 -20.35
C GLU A 339 -14.80 -29.54 -21.32
N GLY A 340 -13.48 -29.52 -21.08
CA GLY A 340 -12.50 -30.31 -21.84
C GLY A 340 -11.96 -29.65 -23.10
N ASN A 341 -12.33 -28.41 -23.39
CA ASN A 341 -11.82 -27.62 -24.51
C ASN A 341 -10.42 -27.05 -24.19
N GLN A 342 -9.64 -26.74 -25.24
CA GLN A 342 -8.34 -26.07 -25.11
C GLN A 342 -8.53 -24.56 -25.16
N ILE A 343 -8.03 -23.87 -24.18
CA ILE A 343 -8.12 -22.41 -24.02
C ILE A 343 -6.71 -21.82 -23.90
N ALA A 344 -6.41 -20.79 -24.68
CA ALA A 344 -5.19 -20.01 -24.50
C ALA A 344 -5.40 -19.02 -23.36
N VAL A 345 -4.57 -19.06 -22.30
CA VAL A 345 -4.66 -18.15 -21.16
C VAL A 345 -3.33 -17.44 -20.97
N VAL A 346 -3.38 -16.11 -20.90
CA VAL A 346 -2.22 -15.23 -20.73
C VAL A 346 -2.54 -14.17 -19.67
N GLN A 347 -1.58 -13.95 -18.75
CA GLN A 347 -1.50 -12.78 -17.86
C GLN A 347 -0.15 -12.14 -18.11
N ALA A 348 -0.15 -10.89 -18.57
CA ALA A 348 1.03 -10.25 -19.19
C ALA A 348 1.92 -9.48 -18.20
N ASP A 349 2.09 -10.01 -16.97
CA ASP A 349 2.83 -9.33 -15.92
C ASP A 349 2.13 -7.99 -15.55
N HIS A 350 2.85 -6.89 -15.39
CA HIS A 350 2.35 -5.56 -15.07
C HIS A 350 3.24 -4.48 -15.69
N TYR A 351 2.87 -3.20 -15.58
CA TYR A 351 3.65 -2.00 -15.97
C TYR A 351 4.16 -2.02 -17.42
N GLY A 352 3.52 -2.83 -18.26
CA GLY A 352 3.98 -3.02 -19.63
C GLY A 352 5.29 -3.81 -19.75
N TRP A 353 5.72 -4.54 -18.69
CA TRP A 353 6.93 -5.36 -18.71
C TRP A 353 6.86 -6.49 -19.72
N ALA A 354 5.66 -6.98 -19.95
CA ALA A 354 5.40 -8.00 -20.97
C ALA A 354 4.24 -7.60 -21.88
N LEU A 355 4.27 -8.15 -23.10
CA LEU A 355 3.16 -8.15 -24.04
C LEU A 355 2.66 -9.58 -24.18
N GLY A 356 1.45 -9.85 -23.70
CA GLY A 356 0.79 -11.13 -23.86
C GLY A 356 0.44 -11.36 -25.33
N ARG A 357 0.71 -12.55 -25.83
CA ARG A 357 0.45 -12.92 -27.24
C ARG A 357 -0.31 -14.23 -27.29
N ILE A 358 -1.46 -14.19 -27.93
CA ILE A 358 -2.23 -15.39 -28.27
C ILE A 358 -2.42 -15.41 -29.77
N ARG A 359 -2.09 -16.53 -30.39
CA ARG A 359 -2.39 -16.79 -31.80
C ARG A 359 -3.42 -17.88 -31.94
N LEU A 360 -4.50 -17.57 -32.62
CA LEU A 360 -5.59 -18.50 -32.92
C LEU A 360 -5.68 -18.76 -34.40
N SER A 361 -6.15 -19.96 -34.77
CA SER A 361 -6.52 -20.31 -36.15
C SER A 361 -8.00 -20.67 -36.16
N TYR A 362 -8.81 -19.93 -36.93
CA TYR A 362 -10.22 -20.18 -37.10
C TYR A 362 -10.49 -20.78 -38.48
N ASP A 363 -11.15 -21.94 -38.52
CA ASP A 363 -11.59 -22.60 -39.74
C ASP A 363 -13.09 -22.29 -40.01
N PRO A 364 -13.41 -21.47 -40.98
CA PRO A 364 -14.78 -21.09 -41.27
C PRO A 364 -15.63 -22.26 -41.78
N ALA A 365 -15.01 -23.31 -42.34
CA ALA A 365 -15.73 -24.49 -42.86
C ALA A 365 -16.25 -25.38 -41.72
N SER A 366 -15.44 -25.59 -40.69
CA SER A 366 -15.83 -26.38 -39.51
C SER A 366 -16.34 -25.50 -38.36
N ARG A 367 -16.18 -24.17 -38.44
CA ARG A 367 -16.45 -23.19 -37.38
C ARG A 367 -15.69 -23.51 -36.09
N LYS A 368 -14.46 -23.95 -36.22
CA LYS A 368 -13.62 -24.33 -35.08
C LYS A 368 -12.44 -23.41 -34.93
N THR A 369 -12.18 -23.03 -33.71
CA THR A 369 -10.99 -22.34 -33.27
C THR A 369 -9.95 -23.33 -32.75
N SER A 370 -8.68 -23.11 -33.06
CA SER A 370 -7.54 -23.87 -32.53
C SER A 370 -6.52 -22.88 -31.98
N VAL A 371 -5.95 -23.21 -30.82
CA VAL A 371 -4.84 -22.46 -30.22
C VAL A 371 -3.55 -22.82 -30.94
N VAL A 372 -2.86 -21.82 -31.50
CA VAL A 372 -1.57 -21.98 -32.16
C VAL A 372 -0.44 -21.69 -31.18
N SER A 373 -0.55 -20.60 -30.41
CA SER A 373 0.42 -20.26 -29.37
C SER A 373 -0.19 -19.35 -28.30
N ALA A 374 0.36 -19.40 -27.09
CA ALA A 374 0.10 -18.50 -25.98
C ALA A 374 1.41 -18.24 -25.24
N ASP A 375 1.89 -17.01 -25.26
CA ASP A 375 3.16 -16.64 -24.64
C ASP A 375 3.16 -15.18 -24.17
N ASN A 376 4.13 -14.83 -23.28
CA ASN A 376 4.43 -13.48 -22.86
C ASN A 376 5.77 -13.06 -23.45
N LYS A 377 5.79 -11.97 -24.21
CA LYS A 377 7.01 -11.34 -24.71
C LYS A 377 7.50 -10.31 -23.69
N ASP A 378 8.67 -10.52 -23.08
CA ASP A 378 9.32 -9.52 -22.24
C ASP A 378 9.71 -8.29 -23.08
N LEU A 379 9.19 -7.12 -22.68
CA LEU A 379 9.44 -5.85 -23.35
C LEU A 379 10.65 -5.11 -22.77
N ARG A 380 11.10 -5.45 -21.59
CA ARG A 380 12.31 -4.86 -20.99
C ARG A 380 13.57 -5.20 -21.80
N GLY A 381 13.58 -6.36 -22.43
CA GLY A 381 14.63 -6.78 -23.37
C GLY A 381 14.44 -6.29 -24.81
N SER A 382 13.33 -5.60 -25.12
CA SER A 382 13.04 -5.20 -26.48
C SER A 382 13.91 -4.03 -26.95
N SER A 383 14.45 -4.16 -28.16
CA SER A 383 15.11 -3.11 -28.91
C SER A 383 14.17 -2.27 -29.81
N CYS A 384 12.85 -2.54 -29.75
CA CYS A 384 11.86 -1.81 -30.52
C CYS A 384 11.63 -0.43 -29.89
N THR A 385 12.19 0.60 -30.50
CA THR A 385 12.13 1.99 -29.99
C THR A 385 11.64 2.98 -31.07
N THR A 386 11.15 2.48 -32.19
CA THR A 386 10.59 3.32 -33.24
C THR A 386 9.31 3.98 -32.73
N ASP A 387 9.22 5.30 -32.81
CA ASP A 387 7.98 5.99 -32.49
C ASP A 387 6.88 5.55 -33.46
N ALA A 388 5.91 4.81 -32.94
CA ALA A 388 4.71 4.43 -33.68
C ALA A 388 3.53 5.18 -33.08
N TYR A 389 2.59 5.57 -33.92
CA TYR A 389 1.37 6.28 -33.52
C TYR A 389 1.58 7.64 -32.85
N GLY A 390 2.80 8.21 -32.84
CA GLY A 390 3.11 9.49 -32.18
C GLY A 390 3.16 9.42 -30.65
N VAL A 391 3.28 8.23 -30.07
CA VAL A 391 3.28 8.03 -28.60
C VAL A 391 4.47 8.71 -27.92
N ALA A 392 5.63 8.80 -28.58
CA ALA A 392 6.78 9.50 -28.02
C ALA A 392 6.49 10.97 -27.72
N GLY A 393 5.69 11.63 -28.55
CA GLY A 393 5.24 13.00 -28.33
C GLY A 393 4.34 13.12 -27.08
N ILE A 394 3.42 12.17 -26.88
CA ILE A 394 2.53 12.12 -25.70
C ILE A 394 3.35 11.92 -24.43
N VAL A 395 4.23 10.93 -24.41
CA VAL A 395 5.09 10.64 -23.25
C VAL A 395 5.99 11.84 -22.92
N SER A 396 6.67 12.41 -23.91
CA SER A 396 7.55 13.56 -23.68
C SER A 396 6.80 14.80 -23.18
N GLN A 397 5.55 15.00 -23.60
CA GLN A 397 4.73 16.09 -23.08
C GLN A 397 4.29 15.78 -21.63
N ALA A 398 3.88 14.55 -21.34
CA ALA A 398 3.51 14.13 -20.00
C ALA A 398 4.67 14.29 -19.00
N GLU A 399 5.89 13.93 -19.38
CA GLU A 399 7.09 14.12 -18.57
C GLU A 399 7.37 15.60 -18.26
N LYS A 400 7.16 16.48 -19.21
CA LYS A 400 7.30 17.94 -19.00
C LYS A 400 6.22 18.50 -18.09
N ASP A 401 4.97 18.12 -18.34
CA ASP A 401 3.83 18.64 -17.59
C ASP A 401 3.86 18.12 -16.15
N SER A 402 4.15 16.83 -15.94
CA SER A 402 4.28 16.24 -14.60
C SER A 402 5.44 16.86 -13.81
N THR A 403 6.57 17.14 -14.46
CA THR A 403 7.69 17.85 -13.84
C THR A 403 7.29 19.27 -13.41
N ALA A 404 6.54 19.98 -14.25
CA ALA A 404 6.09 21.34 -13.95
C ALA A 404 5.08 21.37 -12.79
N GLU A 405 4.15 20.42 -12.74
CA GLU A 405 3.19 20.29 -11.64
C GLU A 405 3.88 19.87 -10.34
N GLY A 406 4.74 18.84 -10.41
CA GLY A 406 5.42 18.31 -9.25
C GLY A 406 6.44 19.26 -8.63
N GLY A 407 7.07 20.12 -9.41
CA GLY A 407 8.05 21.08 -8.92
C GLY A 407 7.46 22.30 -8.20
N LYS A 408 6.13 22.40 -8.06
CA LYS A 408 5.51 23.52 -7.34
C LYS A 408 5.75 23.39 -5.83
N PRO A 409 6.30 24.44 -5.16
CA PRO A 409 6.39 24.44 -3.70
C PRO A 409 5.00 24.30 -3.06
N LEU A 410 4.87 23.36 -2.13
CA LEU A 410 3.65 23.12 -1.38
C LEU A 410 3.74 23.68 0.04
N ALA A 411 4.82 23.36 0.75
CA ALA A 411 5.00 23.69 2.16
C ALA A 411 6.49 23.82 2.50
N LYS A 412 6.77 24.18 3.75
CA LYS A 412 8.12 24.11 4.33
C LYS A 412 8.17 23.05 5.41
N ILE A 413 9.20 22.24 5.41
CA ILE A 413 9.49 21.26 6.48
C ILE A 413 10.81 21.61 7.16
N GLY A 414 10.92 21.35 8.47
CA GLY A 414 12.10 21.65 9.28
C GLY A 414 12.88 20.42 9.71
N SER A 415 12.40 19.23 9.31
CA SER A 415 13.03 17.94 9.58
C SER A 415 12.51 16.91 8.57
N ASP A 416 13.19 15.78 8.50
CA ASP A 416 12.67 14.61 7.78
C ASP A 416 11.43 14.03 8.46
N PHE A 417 10.53 13.44 7.67
CA PHE A 417 9.47 12.56 8.13
C PHE A 417 9.67 11.20 7.45
N LEU A 418 10.03 10.21 8.24
CA LEU A 418 10.52 8.93 7.73
C LEU A 418 9.54 7.80 8.03
N ARG A 419 9.50 6.80 7.16
CA ARG A 419 8.83 5.53 7.40
C ARG A 419 9.69 4.65 8.32
N GLY A 420 9.09 3.61 8.89
CA GLY A 420 9.80 2.68 9.77
C GLY A 420 10.96 1.95 9.07
N SER A 421 12.05 1.69 9.81
CA SER A 421 13.27 1.05 9.33
C SER A 421 13.53 -0.27 10.06
N ASP A 422 14.10 -1.25 9.34
CA ASP A 422 14.65 -2.48 9.90
C ASP A 422 16.17 -2.37 10.22
N GLY A 423 16.70 -1.16 10.13
CA GLY A 423 18.13 -0.85 10.21
C GLY A 423 18.80 -0.71 8.84
N SER A 424 18.16 -1.13 7.75
CA SER A 424 18.70 -0.97 6.39
C SER A 424 18.28 0.34 5.72
N GLY A 425 17.14 0.90 6.13
CA GLY A 425 16.63 2.17 5.60
C GLY A 425 15.13 2.37 5.84
N PRO A 426 14.61 3.58 5.61
CA PRO A 426 13.20 3.88 5.76
C PRO A 426 12.31 3.05 4.83
N GLY A 427 11.12 2.67 5.32
CA GLY A 427 10.12 1.89 4.57
C GLY A 427 10.32 0.37 4.62
N ALA A 428 11.44 -0.10 5.21
CA ALA A 428 11.73 -1.52 5.30
C ALA A 428 10.92 -2.25 6.38
N ASN A 429 10.52 -1.54 7.45
CA ASN A 429 9.73 -2.10 8.54
C ASN A 429 8.38 -1.38 8.67
N ARG A 430 7.28 -2.07 8.36
CA ARG A 430 5.91 -1.58 8.56
C ARG A 430 5.35 -1.91 9.94
N GLY A 431 6.08 -2.67 10.74
CA GLY A 431 5.69 -3.09 12.08
C GLY A 431 6.12 -2.11 13.18
N THR A 432 6.58 -0.91 12.83
CA THR A 432 6.97 0.12 13.79
C THR A 432 6.31 1.46 13.48
N GLU A 433 6.05 2.24 14.52
CA GLU A 433 5.54 3.60 14.38
C GLU A 433 6.53 4.49 13.62
N SER A 434 6.03 5.39 12.78
CA SER A 434 6.83 6.28 11.94
C SER A 434 6.33 7.73 12.00
N THR A 435 7.25 8.69 11.91
CA THR A 435 6.91 10.11 11.88
C THR A 435 6.10 10.48 10.66
N ALA A 436 6.34 9.82 9.51
CA ALA A 436 5.56 10.02 8.29
C ALA A 436 4.10 9.58 8.46
N SER A 437 3.85 8.38 9.01
CA SER A 437 2.48 7.90 9.25
C SER A 437 1.75 8.75 10.29
N ASN A 438 2.46 9.22 11.33
CA ASN A 438 1.87 10.08 12.36
C ASN A 438 1.51 11.48 11.81
N LEU A 439 2.32 12.03 10.91
CA LEU A 439 2.01 13.30 10.22
C LEU A 439 0.70 13.20 9.44
N ILE A 440 0.54 12.13 8.65
CA ILE A 440 -0.66 11.91 7.86
C ILE A 440 -1.87 11.69 8.78
N ALA A 441 -1.75 10.86 9.81
CA ALA A 441 -2.81 10.65 10.79
C ALA A 441 -3.22 11.97 11.49
N GLU A 442 -2.26 12.85 11.78
CA GLU A 442 -2.54 14.17 12.35
C GLU A 442 -3.25 15.09 11.35
N SER A 443 -2.91 15.04 10.06
CA SER A 443 -3.63 15.80 9.03
C SER A 443 -5.11 15.36 8.95
N PHE A 444 -5.39 14.07 9.05
CA PHE A 444 -6.75 13.52 9.06
C PHE A 444 -7.56 13.96 10.29
N ARG A 445 -6.93 13.93 11.47
CA ARG A 445 -7.56 14.46 12.69
C ARG A 445 -7.83 15.95 12.57
N SER A 446 -6.87 16.71 12.06
CA SER A 446 -7.01 18.16 11.88
C SER A 446 -8.17 18.48 10.95
N TRP A 447 -8.23 17.82 9.80
CA TRP A 447 -9.34 17.95 8.85
C TRP A 447 -10.70 17.60 9.47
N LEU A 448 -10.77 16.49 10.23
CA LEU A 448 -11.98 16.09 10.92
C LEU A 448 -12.46 17.16 11.92
N ALA A 449 -11.50 17.80 12.62
CA ALA A 449 -11.78 18.81 13.65
C ALA A 449 -12.08 20.20 13.08
N THR A 450 -11.57 20.55 11.90
CA THR A 450 -11.73 21.89 11.31
C THR A 450 -12.80 21.94 10.23
N ASP A 451 -12.84 20.95 9.35
CA ASP A 451 -13.62 21.01 8.11
C ASP A 451 -14.93 20.21 8.22
N ILE A 452 -14.94 19.07 8.91
CA ILE A 452 -16.10 18.20 9.02
C ILE A 452 -16.89 18.44 10.30
N GLN A 453 -16.23 18.48 11.45
CA GLN A 453 -16.81 18.69 12.78
C GLN A 453 -18.07 17.84 13.04
N PRO A 454 -17.96 16.50 13.00
CA PRO A 454 -19.12 15.64 13.20
C PRO A 454 -19.82 15.92 14.53
N THR A 455 -21.15 15.92 14.54
CA THR A 455 -21.93 16.14 15.74
C THR A 455 -21.89 14.90 16.65
N GLY A 456 -21.80 15.08 17.96
CA GLY A 456 -21.98 14.03 18.96
C GLY A 456 -20.73 13.49 19.64
N SER A 457 -19.52 13.81 19.20
CA SER A 457 -18.28 13.49 19.91
C SER A 457 -17.39 14.72 20.06
N ALA A 458 -16.78 14.87 21.23
CA ALA A 458 -15.78 15.90 21.48
C ALA A 458 -14.34 15.40 21.18
N ARG A 459 -14.14 14.11 20.88
CA ARG A 459 -12.82 13.49 20.71
C ARG A 459 -12.65 13.00 19.28
N TYR A 460 -11.67 13.55 18.56
CA TYR A 460 -11.33 13.21 17.20
C TYR A 460 -9.95 12.55 17.14
N VAL A 461 -9.85 11.48 16.38
CA VAL A 461 -8.64 10.69 16.20
C VAL A 461 -8.39 10.49 14.70
N GLY A 462 -7.16 10.67 14.27
CA GLY A 462 -6.71 10.28 12.93
C GLY A 462 -5.86 9.02 13.00
N ILE A 463 -6.03 8.13 12.05
CA ILE A 463 -5.22 6.91 11.90
C ILE A 463 -4.78 6.74 10.45
N MET A 464 -3.59 6.14 10.24
CA MET A 464 -3.06 5.86 8.91
C MET A 464 -2.39 4.49 8.89
N ASN A 465 -2.74 3.65 7.93
CA ASN A 465 -2.08 2.36 7.74
C ASN A 465 -0.66 2.52 7.16
N ALA A 466 0.29 1.74 7.64
CA ALA A 466 1.68 1.81 7.18
C ALA A 466 1.84 1.51 5.68
N GLY A 467 0.94 0.70 5.11
CA GLY A 467 0.90 0.36 3.68
C GLY A 467 0.56 1.54 2.77
N GLY A 468 -0.22 2.49 3.27
CA GLY A 468 -0.65 3.69 2.55
C GLY A 468 0.42 4.79 2.46
N VAL A 469 1.53 4.68 3.22
CA VAL A 469 2.63 5.65 3.20
C VAL A 469 3.76 5.11 2.34
N ARG A 470 3.95 5.66 1.14
CA ARG A 470 4.80 5.07 0.10
C ARG A 470 6.17 5.70 -0.04
N ALA A 471 6.37 6.93 0.42
CA ALA A 471 7.64 7.64 0.38
C ALA A 471 7.90 8.37 1.71
N ASP A 472 9.10 8.89 1.85
CA ASP A 472 9.53 9.73 2.96
C ASP A 472 9.49 11.19 2.52
N LEU A 473 9.27 12.13 3.47
CA LEU A 473 9.47 13.55 3.22
C LEU A 473 10.85 13.94 3.75
N LEU A 474 11.73 14.35 2.87
CA LEU A 474 13.12 14.66 3.20
C LEU A 474 13.36 16.16 3.26
N TYR A 475 14.05 16.62 4.29
CA TYR A 475 14.46 18.02 4.43
C TYR A 475 15.45 18.44 3.33
N ALA A 476 16.32 17.52 2.92
CA ALA A 476 17.28 17.77 1.84
C ALA A 476 16.53 17.84 0.50
N ALA A 477 16.82 18.90 -0.26
CA ALA A 477 16.23 19.09 -1.58
C ALA A 477 16.45 17.90 -2.51
N SER A 478 15.40 17.48 -3.20
CA SER A 478 15.45 16.44 -4.24
C SER A 478 15.81 17.00 -5.62
N GLY A 479 15.66 18.31 -5.81
CA GLY A 479 15.87 19.01 -7.07
C GLY A 479 16.45 20.43 -6.91
N SER A 480 15.80 21.41 -7.48
CA SER A 480 16.23 22.81 -7.45
C SER A 480 15.48 23.69 -6.44
N GLU A 481 14.54 23.12 -5.69
CA GLU A 481 13.63 23.79 -4.76
C GLU A 481 14.32 24.38 -3.53
N GLY A 482 15.45 23.78 -3.12
CA GLY A 482 16.21 24.11 -1.92
C GLY A 482 15.78 23.35 -0.68
N ASP A 483 16.71 23.17 0.27
CA ASP A 483 16.49 22.42 1.49
C ASP A 483 15.29 22.95 2.28
N GLY A 484 14.47 22.04 2.78
CA GLY A 484 13.29 22.33 3.57
C GLY A 484 12.08 22.85 2.77
N VAL A 485 12.14 22.88 1.46
CA VAL A 485 10.97 23.13 0.60
C VAL A 485 10.40 21.81 0.17
N LEU A 486 9.16 21.54 0.56
CA LEU A 486 8.40 20.39 0.11
C LEU A 486 7.63 20.76 -1.16
N THR A 487 7.80 19.96 -2.19
CA THR A 487 7.10 20.14 -3.47
C THR A 487 5.81 19.33 -3.51
N SER A 488 4.90 19.69 -4.41
CA SER A 488 3.66 18.93 -4.67
C SER A 488 3.94 17.51 -5.13
N GLY A 489 5.02 17.29 -5.90
CA GLY A 489 5.42 15.95 -6.36
C GLY A 489 5.91 15.05 -5.24
N GLU A 490 6.70 15.60 -4.31
CA GLU A 490 7.14 14.84 -3.14
C GLU A 490 5.98 14.45 -2.25
N ALA A 491 5.07 15.39 -1.95
CA ALA A 491 3.86 15.10 -1.19
C ALA A 491 2.98 14.05 -1.87
N TYR A 492 2.85 14.13 -3.19
CA TYR A 492 2.10 13.16 -3.98
C TYR A 492 2.67 11.74 -3.86
N THR A 493 4.01 11.58 -3.93
CA THR A 493 4.63 10.25 -3.84
C THR A 493 4.44 9.56 -2.48
N VAL A 494 4.10 10.34 -1.45
CA VAL A 494 3.82 9.80 -0.11
C VAL A 494 2.47 9.07 -0.07
N GLN A 495 1.43 9.62 -0.72
CA GLN A 495 0.08 9.07 -0.77
C GLN A 495 -0.41 8.99 -2.23
N PRO A 496 0.13 8.11 -3.06
CA PRO A 496 -0.16 8.10 -4.50
C PRO A 496 -1.54 7.55 -4.86
N PHE A 497 -2.18 6.79 -3.96
CA PHE A 497 -3.42 6.07 -4.27
C PHE A 497 -4.64 6.99 -4.41
N GLY A 498 -4.69 8.11 -3.69
CA GLY A 498 -5.83 9.02 -3.73
C GLY A 498 -7.12 8.36 -3.22
N ASN A 499 -7.02 7.63 -2.10
CA ASN A 499 -8.20 7.09 -1.45
C ASN A 499 -9.11 8.21 -0.95
N GLU A 500 -10.41 7.96 -0.95
CA GLU A 500 -11.37 8.88 -0.37
C GLU A 500 -11.21 8.98 1.15
N MET A 501 -11.29 10.19 1.70
CA MET A 501 -11.35 10.42 3.14
C MET A 501 -12.71 10.04 3.70
N ALA A 502 -12.68 9.34 4.82
CA ALA A 502 -13.88 8.93 5.51
C ALA A 502 -13.71 8.96 7.04
N TYR A 503 -14.79 8.83 7.76
CA TYR A 503 -14.75 8.72 9.22
C TYR A 503 -15.84 7.78 9.75
N THR A 504 -15.59 7.24 10.93
CA THR A 504 -16.52 6.39 11.69
C THR A 504 -16.44 6.70 13.17
N THR A 505 -17.41 6.23 13.93
CA THR A 505 -17.43 6.35 15.40
C THR A 505 -17.12 5.00 16.02
N LEU A 506 -16.13 4.97 16.91
CA LEU A 506 -15.76 3.79 17.69
C LEU A 506 -15.96 4.04 19.18
N THR A 507 -16.25 2.99 19.91
CA THR A 507 -16.12 2.97 21.37
C THR A 507 -14.65 2.76 21.77
N GLY A 508 -14.30 3.08 23.03
CA GLY A 508 -12.96 2.82 23.55
C GLY A 508 -12.56 1.34 23.46
N ALA A 509 -13.52 0.43 23.69
CA ALA A 509 -13.30 -1.00 23.52
C ALA A 509 -13.00 -1.39 22.07
N GLU A 510 -13.71 -0.80 21.11
CA GLU A 510 -13.47 -1.04 19.69
C GLU A 510 -12.14 -0.44 19.22
N LEU A 511 -11.75 0.74 19.71
CA LEU A 511 -10.43 1.30 19.42
C LEU A 511 -9.30 0.43 19.98
N LYS A 512 -9.47 -0.15 21.19
CA LYS A 512 -8.52 -1.14 21.74
C LYS A 512 -8.44 -2.38 20.85
N ALA A 513 -9.58 -2.90 20.41
CA ALA A 513 -9.62 -4.05 19.52
C ALA A 513 -8.95 -3.77 18.16
N LEU A 514 -9.18 -2.58 17.58
CA LEU A 514 -8.53 -2.10 16.36
C LEU A 514 -7.01 -2.06 16.52
N LEU A 515 -6.52 -1.43 17.59
CA LEU A 515 -5.07 -1.33 17.85
C LEU A 515 -4.44 -2.70 18.12
N SER A 516 -5.19 -3.66 18.69
CA SER A 516 -4.70 -5.04 18.86
C SER A 516 -4.53 -5.78 17.53
N GLN A 517 -5.27 -5.40 16.48
CA GLN A 517 -5.14 -5.98 15.13
C GLN A 517 -3.88 -5.54 14.38
N GLN A 518 -3.05 -4.67 14.95
CA GLN A 518 -1.71 -4.39 14.45
C GLN A 518 -0.82 -5.64 14.47
N TRP A 519 -1.11 -6.59 15.36
CA TRP A 519 -0.42 -7.88 15.45
C TRP A 519 -1.22 -8.94 14.68
N GLN A 520 -0.61 -9.44 13.62
CA GLN A 520 -1.23 -10.37 12.66
C GLN A 520 -0.38 -11.65 12.54
N PRO A 521 -0.33 -12.48 13.60
CA PRO A 521 0.51 -13.66 13.60
C PRO A 521 0.11 -14.62 12.48
N GLY A 522 1.11 -15.17 11.79
CA GLY A 522 0.91 -16.07 10.65
C GLY A 522 0.77 -15.41 9.31
N SER A 523 0.67 -14.07 9.24
CA SER A 523 0.76 -13.34 7.98
C SER A 523 2.22 -13.17 7.53
N SER A 524 2.43 -12.82 6.26
CA SER A 524 3.75 -12.47 5.74
C SER A 524 4.34 -11.20 6.39
N ARG A 525 3.48 -10.40 7.01
CA ARG A 525 3.83 -9.20 7.78
C ARG A 525 3.16 -9.27 9.14
N PRO A 526 3.85 -9.87 10.11
CA PRO A 526 3.25 -10.21 11.40
C PRO A 526 2.88 -9.01 12.26
N VAL A 527 3.43 -7.85 11.97
CA VAL A 527 3.05 -6.58 12.60
C VAL A 527 2.88 -5.52 11.54
N LEU A 528 1.73 -4.82 11.57
CA LEU A 528 1.43 -3.65 10.74
C LEU A 528 1.01 -2.52 11.68
N THR A 529 1.89 -1.55 11.92
CA THR A 529 1.63 -0.48 12.88
C THR A 529 0.88 0.68 12.24
N LEU A 530 -0.18 1.14 12.90
CA LEU A 530 -0.91 2.34 12.51
C LEU A 530 -0.15 3.62 12.92
N GLY A 531 -0.13 4.61 12.03
CA GLY A 531 0.15 5.99 12.42
C GLY A 531 -1.03 6.53 13.23
N LEU A 532 -0.74 7.28 14.27
CA LEU A 532 -1.74 7.88 15.15
C LEU A 532 -1.55 9.40 15.21
N SER A 533 -2.67 10.12 15.30
CA SER A 533 -2.66 11.56 15.50
C SER A 533 -2.03 11.94 16.85
N ARG A 534 -1.47 13.17 16.93
CA ARG A 534 -0.67 13.64 18.07
C ARG A 534 -1.40 13.65 19.41
N ASN A 535 -2.70 13.58 19.43
CA ASN A 535 -3.51 13.60 20.65
C ASN A 535 -3.83 12.21 21.21
N VAL A 536 -3.28 11.16 20.62
CA VAL A 536 -3.48 9.76 21.04
C VAL A 536 -2.18 9.21 21.61
N ASP A 537 -2.25 8.68 22.83
CA ASP A 537 -1.15 7.92 23.42
C ASP A 537 -1.66 6.53 23.81
N VAL A 538 -0.93 5.50 23.43
CA VAL A 538 -1.25 4.09 23.69
C VAL A 538 -0.16 3.47 24.52
N LEU A 539 -0.53 2.88 25.64
CA LEU A 539 0.35 2.12 26.48
C LEU A 539 -0.03 0.63 26.40
N THR A 540 0.89 -0.18 25.92
CA THR A 540 0.75 -1.64 25.86
C THR A 540 1.60 -2.31 26.94
N GLU A 541 1.42 -3.63 27.10
CA GLU A 541 2.39 -4.42 27.86
C GLU A 541 3.68 -4.55 27.07
N ALA A 542 4.82 -4.35 27.71
CA ALA A 542 6.12 -4.62 27.12
C ALA A 542 6.31 -6.13 27.00
N THR A 543 6.96 -6.53 25.96
CA THR A 543 7.07 -7.91 25.53
C THR A 543 8.49 -8.43 25.66
N THR A 544 8.63 -9.71 25.98
CA THR A 544 9.91 -10.41 26.04
C THR A 544 10.31 -11.03 24.71
N ASP A 545 9.38 -11.18 23.77
CA ASP A 545 9.67 -11.64 22.42
C ASP A 545 9.93 -10.43 21.51
N PRO A 546 11.15 -10.24 21.00
CA PRO A 546 11.47 -9.13 20.13
C PRO A 546 10.69 -9.15 18.81
N ALA A 547 10.18 -10.29 18.35
CA ALA A 547 9.42 -10.40 17.11
C ALA A 547 7.93 -10.08 17.30
N TYR A 548 7.35 -10.41 18.46
CA TYR A 548 5.89 -10.35 18.65
C TYR A 548 5.44 -9.87 20.01
N GLY A 549 6.35 -9.67 20.88
CA GLY A 549 6.00 -9.28 22.18
C GLY A 549 5.21 -10.27 23.01
N GLY A 550 5.78 -11.33 23.41
CA GLY A 550 5.15 -12.29 24.30
C GLY A 550 5.07 -13.70 23.73
N GLU A 551 4.18 -14.52 24.24
CA GLU A 551 3.97 -15.88 23.71
C GLU A 551 3.68 -15.80 22.21
N ALA A 552 4.35 -16.64 21.42
CA ALA A 552 4.33 -16.61 19.96
C ALA A 552 2.89 -16.50 19.44
N GLY A 553 2.56 -15.33 18.86
CA GLY A 553 1.29 -15.09 18.21
C GLY A 553 0.22 -14.35 19.01
N ALA A 554 0.47 -13.88 20.23
CA ALA A 554 -0.48 -13.06 20.97
C ALA A 554 -0.16 -11.56 20.84
N ALA A 555 -1.18 -10.74 20.54
CA ALA A 555 -1.05 -9.29 20.64
C ALA A 555 -0.76 -8.86 22.07
N PRO A 556 0.15 -7.90 22.33
CA PRO A 556 0.34 -7.35 23.66
C PRO A 556 -0.96 -6.73 24.18
N ALA A 557 -1.24 -6.88 25.46
CA ALA A 557 -2.42 -6.27 26.06
C ALA A 557 -2.28 -4.74 26.05
N ILE A 558 -3.34 -4.05 25.61
CA ILE A 558 -3.42 -2.58 25.68
C ILE A 558 -3.86 -2.20 27.10
N ARG A 559 -2.97 -1.55 27.81
CA ARG A 559 -3.19 -1.11 29.22
C ARG A 559 -4.01 0.16 29.28
N GLU A 560 -3.68 1.15 28.49
CA GLU A 560 -4.30 2.46 28.52
C GLU A 560 -4.28 3.11 27.14
N ILE A 561 -5.34 3.81 26.81
CA ILE A 561 -5.41 4.75 25.68
C ILE A 561 -5.76 6.11 26.26
N LEU A 562 -4.95 7.11 25.95
CA LEU A 562 -5.25 8.51 26.23
C LEU A 562 -5.67 9.19 24.92
N VAL A 563 -6.74 9.96 24.96
CA VAL A 563 -7.12 10.88 23.89
C VAL A 563 -7.22 12.27 24.51
N ASP A 564 -6.52 13.24 23.94
CA ASP A 564 -6.37 14.59 24.49
C ASP A 564 -5.83 14.58 25.94
N GLY A 565 -4.90 13.66 26.24
CA GLY A 565 -4.29 13.47 27.56
C GLY A 565 -5.23 12.91 28.63
N LYS A 566 -6.42 12.39 28.24
CA LYS A 566 -7.41 11.81 29.15
C LYS A 566 -7.63 10.34 28.85
N PRO A 567 -7.72 9.49 29.86
CA PRO A 567 -8.06 8.09 29.68
C PRO A 567 -9.35 7.92 28.88
N LEU A 568 -9.34 6.94 27.98
CA LEU A 568 -10.49 6.53 27.18
C LEU A 568 -11.08 5.28 27.83
N ALA A 569 -12.26 5.41 28.44
CA ALA A 569 -12.97 4.25 28.96
C ALA A 569 -13.59 3.41 27.82
N ASP A 570 -13.83 2.12 28.06
CA ASP A 570 -14.34 1.20 27.05
C ASP A 570 -15.69 1.67 26.45
N GLY A 571 -16.52 2.35 27.23
CA GLY A 571 -17.81 2.90 26.78
C GLY A 571 -17.74 4.32 26.20
N ASP A 572 -16.58 4.98 26.27
CA ASP A 572 -16.41 6.32 25.69
C ASP A 572 -16.43 6.23 24.14
N SER A 573 -16.84 7.34 23.51
CA SER A 573 -16.95 7.42 22.06
C SER A 573 -15.87 8.34 21.49
N VAL A 574 -15.27 7.92 20.38
CA VAL A 574 -14.33 8.71 19.58
C VAL A 574 -14.74 8.65 18.11
N VAL A 575 -14.54 9.74 17.37
CA VAL A 575 -14.66 9.75 15.91
C VAL A 575 -13.28 9.57 15.31
N VAL A 576 -13.15 8.57 14.47
CA VAL A 576 -11.89 8.17 13.83
C VAL A 576 -11.95 8.52 12.36
N ALA A 577 -11.00 9.32 11.88
CA ALA A 577 -10.80 9.62 10.46
C ALA A 577 -9.67 8.80 9.88
N SER A 578 -9.86 8.31 8.67
CA SER A 578 -8.85 7.63 7.85
C SER A 578 -9.25 7.62 6.38
N ASN A 579 -8.43 6.98 5.57
CA ASN A 579 -8.81 6.67 4.19
C ASN A 579 -9.88 5.55 4.16
N SER A 580 -10.68 5.55 3.10
CA SER A 580 -11.80 4.60 2.91
C SER A 580 -11.33 3.14 2.86
N PHE A 581 -10.16 2.86 2.29
CA PHE A 581 -9.56 1.52 2.27
C PHE A 581 -9.38 0.95 3.69
N LEU A 582 -8.77 1.72 4.60
CA LEU A 582 -8.56 1.26 5.98
C LEU A 582 -9.90 1.09 6.72
N LEU A 583 -10.82 2.04 6.55
CA LEU A 583 -12.14 1.99 7.21
C LEU A 583 -13.05 0.88 6.68
N ALA A 584 -12.78 0.37 5.48
CA ALA A 584 -13.43 -0.83 4.94
C ALA A 584 -12.87 -2.15 5.52
N GLY A 585 -11.84 -2.08 6.37
CA GLY A 585 -11.18 -3.26 6.98
C GLY A 585 -9.93 -3.71 6.22
N GLY A 586 -9.37 -2.84 5.37
CA GLY A 586 -8.12 -3.09 4.64
C GLY A 586 -6.94 -3.39 5.56
N ASP A 587 -5.88 -4.00 5.03
CA ASP A 587 -4.70 -4.44 5.79
C ASP A 587 -5.02 -5.35 6.99
N GLY A 588 -6.17 -6.05 6.99
CA GLY A 588 -6.58 -6.97 8.05
C GLY A 588 -7.22 -6.34 9.30
N TYR A 589 -7.58 -5.07 9.25
CA TYR A 589 -8.23 -4.34 10.36
C TYR A 589 -9.75 -4.59 10.40
N THR A 590 -10.13 -5.84 10.58
CA THR A 590 -11.53 -6.33 10.46
C THR A 590 -12.51 -5.73 11.45
N VAL A 591 -12.06 -5.14 12.56
CA VAL A 591 -12.92 -4.38 13.50
C VAL A 591 -13.65 -3.23 12.78
N LEU A 592 -13.07 -2.69 11.73
CA LEU A 592 -13.63 -1.58 10.96
C LEU A 592 -14.64 -2.03 9.91
N LYS A 593 -14.59 -3.29 9.45
CA LYS A 593 -15.28 -3.80 8.26
C LYS A 593 -16.80 -3.53 8.24
N ASP A 594 -17.47 -3.65 9.40
CA ASP A 594 -18.93 -3.54 9.46
C ASP A 594 -19.38 -2.26 10.19
N LYS A 595 -18.51 -1.26 10.30
CA LYS A 595 -18.84 0.00 10.93
C LYS A 595 -19.59 0.92 9.98
N PRO A 596 -20.52 1.72 10.47
CA PRO A 596 -21.09 2.79 9.67
C PRO A 596 -19.99 3.81 9.32
N VAL A 597 -19.68 3.94 8.05
CA VAL A 597 -18.66 4.86 7.55
C VAL A 597 -19.32 5.99 6.80
N THR A 598 -18.86 7.21 7.04
CA THR A 598 -19.27 8.39 6.27
C THR A 598 -18.12 8.76 5.33
N ASN A 599 -18.34 8.58 4.05
CA ASN A 599 -17.43 8.99 2.99
C ASN A 599 -17.67 10.46 2.61
N THR A 600 -16.67 11.18 2.17
CA THR A 600 -16.72 12.64 2.02
C THR A 600 -16.42 13.15 0.62
N GLY A 601 -15.93 12.29 -0.29
CA GLY A 601 -15.55 12.67 -1.65
C GLY A 601 -14.23 13.46 -1.74
N VAL A 602 -13.50 13.64 -0.63
CA VAL A 602 -12.22 14.35 -0.58
C VAL A 602 -11.08 13.33 -0.55
N LEU A 603 -10.03 13.53 -1.32
CA LEU A 603 -8.92 12.59 -1.38
C LEU A 603 -7.97 12.75 -0.18
N ASP A 604 -7.43 11.65 0.32
CA ASP A 604 -6.53 11.60 1.48
C ASP A 604 -5.26 12.44 1.28
N ARG A 605 -4.67 12.41 0.07
CA ARG A 605 -3.53 13.24 -0.30
C ARG A 605 -3.84 14.74 -0.32
N ASP A 606 -5.06 15.11 -0.71
CA ASP A 606 -5.48 16.52 -0.77
C ASP A 606 -5.64 17.09 0.65
N VAL A 607 -6.18 16.29 1.57
CA VAL A 607 -6.24 16.62 3.00
C VAL A 607 -4.86 16.84 3.59
N THR A 608 -3.91 15.93 3.32
CA THR A 608 -2.53 16.05 3.81
C THR A 608 -1.83 17.25 3.18
N SER A 609 -2.01 17.49 1.88
CA SER A 609 -1.45 18.64 1.19
C SER A 609 -2.00 19.96 1.73
N ALA A 610 -3.31 20.06 1.94
CA ALA A 610 -3.96 21.23 2.53
C ALA A 610 -3.48 21.48 3.97
N TYR A 611 -3.33 20.43 4.77
CA TYR A 611 -2.79 20.52 6.12
C TYR A 611 -1.37 21.08 6.12
N LEU A 612 -0.48 20.56 5.28
CA LEU A 612 0.90 21.04 5.15
C LEU A 612 0.95 22.49 4.66
N ALA A 613 0.16 22.84 3.64
CA ALA A 613 0.06 24.19 3.11
C ALA A 613 -0.49 25.21 4.14
N SER A 614 -1.30 24.77 5.09
CA SER A 614 -1.90 25.64 6.13
C SER A 614 -0.87 26.30 7.05
N PHE A 615 0.33 25.77 7.13
CA PHE A 615 1.43 26.33 7.91
C PHE A 615 2.08 27.55 7.23
N GLY A 616 1.85 27.74 5.93
CA GLY A 616 2.44 28.83 5.15
C GLY A 616 3.96 28.78 5.19
N ASP A 617 4.60 29.88 5.61
CA ASP A 617 6.06 29.96 5.70
C ASP A 617 6.68 29.29 6.93
N LYS A 618 5.88 28.80 7.87
CA LYS A 618 6.39 28.14 9.06
C LYS A 618 6.76 26.68 8.74
N PRO A 619 8.00 26.26 8.99
CA PRO A 619 8.36 24.87 8.76
C PRO A 619 7.56 23.92 9.66
N VAL A 620 7.04 22.84 9.06
CA VAL A 620 6.47 21.71 9.80
C VAL A 620 7.62 20.81 10.25
N THR A 621 7.67 20.51 11.54
CA THR A 621 8.73 19.67 12.13
C THR A 621 8.14 18.37 12.66
N ALA A 622 8.91 17.29 12.57
CA ALA A 622 8.52 16.01 13.14
C ALA A 622 8.37 16.11 14.66
N ASP A 623 7.32 15.49 15.16
CA ASP A 623 7.12 15.25 16.59
C ASP A 623 7.76 13.90 16.93
N TYR A 624 8.81 13.93 17.72
CA TYR A 624 9.55 12.73 18.11
C TYR A 624 9.01 12.06 19.38
N SER A 625 7.87 12.53 19.92
CA SER A 625 7.12 11.81 20.95
C SER A 625 6.53 10.54 20.36
N LYS A 626 6.69 9.42 21.04
CA LYS A 626 6.07 8.15 20.60
C LYS A 626 4.60 8.12 21.01
N ARG A 627 3.75 7.70 20.09
CA ARG A 627 2.30 7.51 20.35
C ARG A 627 2.01 6.13 20.91
N GLN A 628 2.84 5.16 20.60
CA GLN A 628 2.66 3.76 20.98
C GLN A 628 3.90 3.29 21.72
N THR A 629 3.73 3.05 22.99
CA THR A 629 4.80 2.67 23.90
C THR A 629 4.38 1.44 24.70
N ALA A 630 5.37 0.74 25.27
CA ALA A 630 5.12 -0.47 26.03
C ALA A 630 5.74 -0.40 27.43
N MET A 631 5.03 -0.92 28.43
CA MET A 631 5.49 -0.96 29.82
C MET A 631 5.01 -2.24 30.50
N THR A 632 5.93 -2.92 31.17
CA THR A 632 5.60 -3.98 32.13
C THR A 632 6.15 -3.62 33.50
N VAL A 633 5.29 -3.80 34.49
CA VAL A 633 5.63 -3.64 35.91
C VAL A 633 5.57 -5.02 36.56
N GLY A 634 6.69 -5.48 37.09
CA GLY A 634 6.81 -6.80 37.74
C GLY A 634 6.13 -6.83 39.12
N PRO A 635 6.12 -7.99 39.76
CA PRO A 635 5.57 -8.11 41.11
C PRO A 635 6.34 -7.22 42.11
N VAL A 636 5.61 -6.69 43.06
CA VAL A 636 6.17 -5.86 44.14
C VAL A 636 6.97 -6.73 45.12
N TYR A 637 8.22 -6.38 45.35
CA TYR A 637 9.04 -7.00 46.39
C TYR A 637 8.97 -6.15 47.64
N VAL A 638 8.21 -6.62 48.66
CA VAL A 638 8.13 -6.00 49.95
C VAL A 638 9.30 -6.50 50.79
N SER A 639 10.19 -5.64 51.23
CA SER A 639 11.26 -6.08 52.16
C SER A 639 10.73 -6.25 53.60
N SER A 640 10.88 -7.44 54.17
CA SER A 640 10.41 -7.78 55.52
C SER A 640 11.18 -7.01 56.58
N GLY A 641 10.60 -5.95 57.11
CA GLY A 641 11.21 -5.16 58.19
C GLY A 641 10.37 -3.98 58.60
N GLY A 642 9.36 -4.14 59.36
CA GLY A 642 8.63 -3.38 60.35
C GLY A 642 8.46 -1.85 60.28
N ALA A 643 9.00 -1.16 59.34
CA ALA A 643 8.71 0.22 58.95
C ALA A 643 8.50 0.20 57.44
N ARG A 644 7.53 0.86 56.89
CA ARG A 644 7.23 0.94 55.43
C ARG A 644 8.53 1.05 54.65
N SER A 645 9.09 -0.10 54.35
CA SER A 645 10.31 -0.24 53.60
C SER A 645 10.02 -0.08 52.15
N THR A 646 10.86 0.56 51.46
CA THR A 646 10.95 0.84 50.05
C THR A 646 10.49 -0.34 49.20
N ASP A 647 9.23 -0.28 48.67
CA ASP A 647 8.73 -1.30 47.77
C ASP A 647 9.46 -1.15 46.43
N THR A 648 9.98 -2.24 45.93
CA THR A 648 10.76 -2.28 44.71
C THR A 648 10.05 -3.10 43.68
N VAL A 649 9.86 -2.55 42.49
CA VAL A 649 9.27 -3.25 41.33
C VAL A 649 10.26 -3.23 40.16
N ALA A 650 10.30 -4.31 39.42
CA ALA A 650 10.98 -4.34 38.12
C ALA A 650 10.11 -3.66 37.08
N VAL A 651 10.68 -2.75 36.31
CA VAL A 651 10.01 -2.03 35.25
C VAL A 651 10.78 -2.25 33.95
N THR A 652 10.06 -2.68 32.93
CA THR A 652 10.53 -2.73 31.54
C THR A 652 9.73 -1.72 30.75
N LEU A 653 10.42 -0.85 30.03
CA LEU A 653 9.84 0.04 29.02
C LEU A 653 10.42 -0.29 27.67
N ASP A 654 9.60 -0.21 26.63
CA ASP A 654 9.98 -0.54 25.28
C ASP A 654 9.24 0.33 24.25
N SER A 655 9.68 0.29 22.99
CA SER A 655 9.10 1.08 21.89
C SER A 655 9.16 2.59 22.13
N LEU A 656 10.20 3.06 22.84
CA LEU A 656 10.36 4.46 23.23
C LEU A 656 11.09 5.30 22.19
N ALA A 657 11.68 4.70 21.15
CA ALA A 657 12.44 5.40 20.13
C ALA A 657 11.99 4.99 18.72
N TYR A 658 12.19 5.90 17.76
CA TYR A 658 12.04 5.61 16.34
C TYR A 658 13.21 4.78 15.81
N THR A 659 13.08 4.24 14.61
CA THR A 659 14.02 3.24 14.09
C THR A 659 15.10 3.82 13.18
N ASN A 660 14.93 5.04 12.67
CA ASN A 660 15.91 5.68 11.78
C ASN A 660 16.97 6.44 12.58
N PRO A 661 18.24 6.43 12.18
CA PRO A 661 19.33 7.08 12.93
C PRO A 661 19.13 8.58 13.15
N THR A 662 18.57 9.32 12.17
CA THR A 662 18.30 10.75 12.28
C THR A 662 17.20 11.02 13.30
N GLU A 663 16.13 10.22 13.30
CA GLU A 663 15.05 10.31 14.29
C GLU A 663 15.52 9.90 15.69
N GLN A 664 16.37 8.87 15.80
CA GLN A 664 16.97 8.49 17.07
C GLN A 664 17.86 9.60 17.65
N ALA A 665 18.57 10.33 16.78
CA ALA A 665 19.42 11.43 17.23
C ALA A 665 18.61 12.59 17.81
N ALA A 666 17.41 12.84 17.29
CA ALA A 666 16.52 13.92 17.72
C ALA A 666 15.49 13.49 18.79
N GLY A 667 15.17 12.19 18.85
CA GLY A 667 14.15 11.62 19.70
C GLY A 667 14.65 11.22 21.11
N ALA A 668 13.89 10.30 21.73
CA ALA A 668 14.18 9.83 23.08
C ALA A 668 15.51 9.09 23.18
N ARG A 669 16.30 9.47 24.19
CA ARG A 669 17.63 8.90 24.49
C ARG A 669 17.72 8.34 25.90
N ARG A 670 16.93 8.86 26.83
CA ARG A 670 16.96 8.49 28.23
C ARG A 670 15.57 8.47 28.82
N VAL A 671 15.42 7.75 29.92
CA VAL A 671 14.28 7.88 30.81
C VAL A 671 14.75 8.54 32.11
N ARG A 672 13.89 9.39 32.64
CA ARG A 672 14.00 9.93 34.01
C ARG A 672 12.80 9.47 34.83
N VAL A 673 13.03 8.97 36.03
CA VAL A 673 11.97 8.52 36.94
C VAL A 673 12.00 9.38 38.18
N SER A 674 10.83 9.91 38.55
CA SER A 674 10.67 10.74 39.75
C SER A 674 9.42 10.39 40.54
N ALA A 675 9.47 10.54 41.89
CA ALA A 675 8.29 10.47 42.75
C ALA A 675 8.10 11.85 43.38
N GLY A 676 7.03 12.54 42.97
CA GLY A 676 6.89 13.95 43.24
C GLY A 676 8.06 14.73 42.61
N ASP A 677 8.68 15.62 43.42
CA ASP A 677 9.83 16.40 42.98
C ASP A 677 11.19 15.68 43.15
N GLN A 678 11.19 14.46 43.70
CA GLN A 678 12.41 13.68 43.90
C GLN A 678 12.72 12.83 42.68
N GLU A 679 13.84 13.11 41.98
CA GLU A 679 14.38 12.20 40.98
C GLU A 679 14.91 10.93 41.66
N ILE A 680 14.47 9.76 41.13
CA ILE A 680 14.90 8.45 41.64
C ILE A 680 16.04 7.91 40.78
N LEU A 681 15.92 8.00 39.46
CA LEU A 681 16.96 7.54 38.54
C LEU A 681 16.83 8.22 37.18
N THR A 682 17.94 8.24 36.44
CA THR A 682 17.99 8.51 35.02
C THR A 682 18.79 7.40 34.34
N LYS A 683 18.30 6.85 33.22
CA LYS A 683 18.93 5.73 32.50
C LYS A 683 18.82 5.92 30.98
N ASP A 684 19.90 5.55 30.26
CA ASP A 684 19.93 5.57 28.80
C ASP A 684 19.12 4.44 28.23
N LEU A 685 18.56 4.67 27.01
CA LEU A 685 17.83 3.70 26.22
C LEU A 685 18.77 2.82 25.40
N ASP A 686 18.45 1.55 25.27
CA ASP A 686 18.97 0.69 24.21
C ASP A 686 18.23 1.03 22.91
N LEU A 687 18.94 1.55 21.93
CA LEU A 687 18.40 1.99 20.65
C LEU A 687 18.58 0.97 19.53
N THR A 688 18.90 -0.27 19.89
CA THR A 688 18.98 -1.36 18.91
C THR A 688 17.64 -1.51 18.18
N VAL A 689 17.69 -1.46 16.83
CA VAL A 689 16.50 -1.54 16.00
C VAL A 689 16.02 -2.98 15.93
N ASN A 690 14.75 -3.21 16.24
CA ASN A 690 14.08 -4.46 15.91
C ASN A 690 13.70 -4.47 14.42
N PRO A 691 14.19 -5.43 13.62
CA PRO A 691 13.94 -5.41 12.18
C PRO A 691 12.50 -5.77 11.76
N THR A 692 11.72 -6.38 12.64
CA THR A 692 10.40 -6.94 12.30
C THR A 692 9.23 -6.42 13.13
N GLY A 693 9.52 -5.66 14.20
CA GLY A 693 8.49 -5.22 15.13
C GLY A 693 8.75 -3.83 15.70
N PRO A 694 7.93 -3.39 16.65
CA PRO A 694 7.95 -2.03 17.18
C PRO A 694 9.03 -1.80 18.25
N THR A 695 9.64 -2.85 18.80
CA THR A 695 10.48 -2.78 20.01
C THR A 695 11.86 -2.16 19.76
N THR A 696 11.91 -0.83 19.77
CA THR A 696 13.15 -0.04 19.67
C THR A 696 13.12 1.04 20.76
N GLY A 697 14.26 1.24 21.44
CA GLY A 697 14.34 2.14 22.59
C GLY A 697 13.86 1.46 23.88
N ARG A 698 14.58 0.43 24.30
CA ARG A 698 14.27 -0.37 25.48
C ARG A 698 15.07 0.08 26.70
N VAL A 699 14.45 -0.02 27.87
CA VAL A 699 15.14 0.12 29.14
C VAL A 699 14.50 -0.74 30.23
N ASP A 700 15.34 -1.45 30.99
CA ASP A 700 14.93 -2.25 32.15
C ASP A 700 15.55 -1.66 33.40
N PHE A 701 14.78 -1.46 34.48
CA PHE A 701 15.26 -0.97 35.75
C PHE A 701 14.41 -1.45 36.91
N ASN A 702 15.02 -1.42 38.11
CA ASN A 702 14.28 -1.62 39.36
C ASN A 702 13.91 -0.26 39.93
N LEU A 703 12.63 -0.01 40.10
CA LEU A 703 12.10 1.20 40.74
C LEU A 703 11.81 0.92 42.19
N THR A 704 12.56 1.62 43.07
CA THR A 704 12.29 1.60 44.47
C THR A 704 11.51 2.86 44.85
N PHE A 705 10.30 2.69 45.37
CA PHE A 705 9.45 3.81 45.74
C PHE A 705 9.96 4.40 47.10
N PRO A 706 10.23 5.70 47.17
CA PRO A 706 10.52 6.32 48.46
C PRO A 706 9.31 6.24 49.37
N ALA A 707 9.55 6.22 50.68
CA ALA A 707 8.48 6.16 51.70
C ALA A 707 7.49 7.32 51.59
N GLU A 708 7.97 8.47 51.13
CA GLU A 708 7.21 9.72 50.92
C GLU A 708 6.64 9.84 49.50
N ALA A 709 6.63 8.72 48.68
CA ALA A 709 6.08 8.77 47.35
C ALA A 709 4.61 9.26 47.38
N PRO A 710 4.20 10.11 46.44
CA PRO A 710 2.84 10.62 46.38
C PRO A 710 1.83 9.49 46.17
N THR A 711 0.67 9.65 46.82
CA THR A 711 -0.43 8.70 46.72
C THR A 711 -1.63 9.31 45.99
N ARG A 712 -2.37 8.47 45.24
CA ARG A 712 -3.63 8.82 44.59
C ARG A 712 -4.51 7.57 44.46
N ALA A 713 -5.77 7.77 44.10
CA ALA A 713 -6.60 6.64 43.67
C ALA A 713 -5.93 5.91 42.51
N CYS A 714 -5.87 4.58 42.57
CA CYS A 714 -5.30 3.76 41.52
C CYS A 714 -6.04 3.95 40.21
N ARG A 715 -5.35 4.02 39.07
CA ARG A 715 -5.98 4.08 37.74
C ARG A 715 -6.46 2.73 37.28
N THR A 716 -5.77 1.67 37.65
CA THR A 716 -6.00 0.31 37.13
C THR A 716 -6.80 -0.59 38.06
N VAL A 717 -6.94 -0.25 39.34
CA VAL A 717 -7.66 -1.06 40.35
C VAL A 717 -8.67 -0.17 41.06
N GLN A 718 -9.95 -0.55 41.02
CA GLN A 718 -11.02 0.22 41.71
C GLN A 718 -10.85 0.13 43.23
N ALA A 719 -10.94 1.25 43.89
CA ALA A 719 -11.07 1.44 45.33
C ALA A 719 -9.82 1.32 46.19
N THR A 720 -8.62 1.29 45.62
CA THR A 720 -7.38 1.31 46.41
C THR A 720 -6.56 2.58 46.20
N THR A 721 -5.72 2.91 47.15
CA THR A 721 -4.74 3.99 47.02
C THR A 721 -3.45 3.44 46.46
N CYS A 722 -2.90 4.10 45.46
CA CYS A 722 -1.62 3.74 44.86
C CYS A 722 -0.55 4.80 45.18
N ARG A 723 0.66 4.33 45.43
CA ARG A 723 1.88 5.15 45.33
C ARG A 723 2.25 5.18 43.83
N TRP A 724 2.71 6.31 43.35
CA TRP A 724 3.04 6.47 41.96
C TRP A 724 4.35 7.23 41.72
N ALA A 725 4.99 6.93 40.64
CA ALA A 725 6.15 7.60 40.10
C ALA A 725 5.89 8.03 38.66
N THR A 726 6.45 9.17 38.27
CA THR A 726 6.43 9.65 36.89
C THR A 726 7.66 9.12 36.17
N VAL A 727 7.50 8.63 34.99
CA VAL A 727 8.53 8.23 34.03
C VAL A 727 8.46 9.16 32.84
N GLU A 728 9.54 9.83 32.52
CA GLU A 728 9.66 10.77 31.42
C GLU A 728 10.70 10.27 30.43
N THR A 729 10.40 10.26 29.14
CA THR A 729 11.41 10.10 28.10
C THR A 729 11.99 11.46 27.74
N LEU A 730 13.30 11.51 27.56
CA LEU A 730 14.04 12.73 27.32
C LEU A 730 14.88 12.63 26.06
N ASP A 731 14.93 13.71 25.29
CA ASP A 731 15.88 13.88 24.19
C ASP A 731 17.31 14.15 24.71
N THR A 732 18.24 14.44 23.83
CA THR A 732 19.62 14.79 24.15
C THR A 732 19.73 16.12 24.91
N ALA A 733 18.80 17.04 24.70
CA ALA A 733 18.77 18.35 25.37
C ALA A 733 18.09 18.29 26.75
N GLY A 734 17.45 17.16 27.08
CA GLY A 734 16.67 16.98 28.30
C GLY A 734 15.21 17.44 28.16
N THR A 735 14.73 17.66 26.95
CA THR A 735 13.32 17.96 26.70
C THR A 735 12.49 16.71 26.93
N VAL A 736 11.37 16.86 27.62
CA VAL A 736 10.43 15.76 27.86
C VAL A 736 9.62 15.50 26.58
N LEU A 737 9.68 14.27 26.07
CA LEU A 737 8.93 13.83 24.90
C LEU A 737 7.65 13.07 25.28
N ASN A 738 7.78 12.09 26.20
CA ASN A 738 6.62 11.34 26.72
C ASN A 738 6.64 11.31 28.23
N ARG A 739 5.46 11.07 28.82
CA ARG A 739 5.28 11.00 30.26
C ARG A 739 4.32 9.86 30.62
N PHE A 740 4.78 8.93 31.46
CA PHE A 740 4.03 7.79 31.97
C PHE A 740 3.93 7.80 33.48
N SER A 741 3.04 6.98 34.02
CA SER A 741 2.98 6.72 35.48
C SER A 741 3.19 5.25 35.76
N VAL A 742 4.07 4.95 36.70
CA VAL A 742 4.16 3.61 37.30
C VAL A 742 3.46 3.69 38.67
N GLU A 743 2.54 2.76 38.92
CA GLU A 743 1.71 2.71 40.10
C GLU A 743 1.88 1.37 40.83
N ILE A 744 1.92 1.40 42.15
CA ILE A 744 1.81 0.21 42.99
C ILE A 744 0.73 0.44 44.03
N GLU A 745 0.01 -0.60 44.41
CA GLU A 745 -0.99 -0.50 45.48
C GLU A 745 -0.33 -0.14 46.80
N ASP A 746 -0.93 0.81 47.55
CA ASP A 746 -0.49 1.21 48.90
C ASP A 746 -1.25 0.41 49.96
N GLU A 747 -0.70 -0.73 50.38
CA GLU A 747 -1.34 -1.59 51.37
C GLU A 747 -1.57 -0.91 52.75
N GLY A 748 -1.13 0.35 52.95
CA GLY A 748 -1.32 1.13 54.18
C GLY A 748 -2.69 1.77 54.36
N SER A 749 -3.62 1.62 53.46
CA SER A 749 -4.95 2.27 53.54
C SER A 749 -6.09 1.39 54.05
N ALA A 750 -5.85 0.17 54.50
CA ALA A 750 -6.87 -0.57 55.23
C ALA A 750 -7.09 0.12 56.59
N GLY A 751 -8.22 0.86 56.67
CA GLY A 751 -8.62 1.58 57.90
C GLY A 751 -8.73 0.65 59.10
N PRO A 752 -8.47 1.17 60.31
CA PRO A 752 -8.66 0.40 61.54
C PRO A 752 -10.17 0.21 61.79
N GLY A 753 -10.64 -0.99 61.65
CA GLY A 753 -12.04 -1.24 62.05
C GLY A 753 -12.62 -2.51 61.55
N ALA A 754 -12.23 -3.66 62.12
CA ALA A 754 -13.11 -4.76 62.47
C ALA A 754 -12.38 -5.61 63.51
N ASP A 755 -12.67 -5.28 64.73
CA ASP A 755 -12.45 -6.10 65.92
C ASP A 755 -13.24 -7.42 65.72
N SER A 756 -12.57 -8.55 65.54
CA SER A 756 -13.20 -9.85 65.58
C SER A 756 -12.79 -10.53 66.89
N GLY A 757 -13.74 -10.52 67.81
CA GLY A 757 -13.67 -11.24 69.05
C GLY A 757 -13.23 -12.69 68.93
N ASP A 758 -12.43 -12.93 69.88
CA ASP A 758 -12.06 -14.17 70.54
C ASP A 758 -13.05 -15.31 70.37
N SER A 759 -12.57 -16.48 70.00
CA SER A 759 -13.07 -17.79 70.47
C SER A 759 -11.91 -18.79 70.54
N THR A 760 -11.59 -19.01 71.78
CA THR A 760 -10.70 -20.01 72.34
C THR A 760 -11.01 -21.43 71.87
N ALA A 761 -9.99 -22.23 71.79
CA ALA A 761 -9.69 -23.45 72.47
C ALA A 761 -9.51 -24.77 71.70
N THR A 762 -8.39 -25.32 72.03
CA THR A 762 -8.05 -26.78 72.22
C THR A 762 -8.02 -27.65 70.94
N GLY A 763 -7.02 -28.34 70.66
CA GLY A 763 -5.96 -29.04 71.37
C GLY A 763 -5.62 -30.28 70.56
N ALA A 764 -4.37 -30.60 70.70
CA ALA A 764 -3.76 -31.94 70.61
C ALA A 764 -3.39 -32.53 69.25
N ASP A 765 -2.12 -32.57 69.06
CA ASP A 765 -1.21 -33.72 68.90
C ASP A 765 -1.42 -34.73 67.75
N ALA A 766 -0.30 -34.95 67.12
CA ALA A 766 0.42 -36.19 66.79
C ALA A 766 0.70 -36.32 65.30
N ALA A 767 1.92 -36.09 65.00
CA ALA A 767 2.99 -37.03 64.61
C ALA A 767 2.74 -37.91 63.35
N ALA A 768 3.70 -37.72 62.54
CA ALA A 768 4.58 -38.69 61.87
C ALA A 768 4.14 -39.38 60.56
N ASP A 769 5.10 -39.29 59.71
CA ASP A 769 5.63 -40.30 58.77
C ASP A 769 4.85 -40.77 57.58
N GLY A 770 5.60 -40.69 56.50
CA GLY A 770 5.75 -41.85 55.63
C GLY A 770 5.48 -41.65 54.13
N ALA A 771 6.58 -41.34 53.47
CA ALA A 771 7.02 -41.99 52.24
C ALA A 771 6.02 -42.61 51.23
N GLY A 772 6.22 -42.23 50.01
CA GLY A 772 6.31 -43.27 48.92
C GLY A 772 5.27 -43.32 47.90
N GLY A 773 5.66 -43.03 46.70
CA GLY A 773 5.49 -43.94 45.61
C GLY A 773 4.42 -43.76 44.55
N LYS A 774 4.92 -43.25 43.45
CA LYS A 774 4.73 -43.79 42.06
C LYS A 774 3.37 -44.19 41.52
N ALA A 775 3.20 -43.67 40.28
CA ALA A 775 2.80 -44.32 39.04
C ALA A 775 1.32 -44.27 38.63
N ALA A 776 1.12 -43.58 37.56
CA ALA A 776 0.61 -44.03 36.26
C ALA A 776 -0.69 -44.89 36.25
N SER A 777 -1.66 -44.35 35.51
CA SER A 777 -2.24 -45.07 34.36
C SER A 777 -3.49 -44.37 33.83
N THR A 778 -3.46 -44.13 32.56
CA THR A 778 -4.62 -44.00 31.67
C THR A 778 -5.37 -45.33 31.65
N PRO A 779 -6.68 -45.37 31.34
CA PRO A 779 -7.00 -45.90 30.03
C PRO A 779 -8.15 -45.22 29.25
N GLN A 780 -8.04 -45.48 27.95
CA GLN A 780 -9.02 -45.37 26.89
C GLN A 780 -10.33 -46.12 27.13
N GLY A 781 -11.39 -45.68 26.39
CA GLY A 781 -12.54 -46.55 26.08
C GLY A 781 -13.76 -45.74 25.63
N GLY A 782 -14.01 -45.60 24.33
CA GLY A 782 -15.34 -45.42 23.74
C GLY A 782 -15.90 -46.83 23.38
N PRO A 783 -16.94 -47.00 22.58
CA PRO A 783 -18.08 -46.14 22.19
C PRO A 783 -19.41 -46.86 22.43
N GLY A 784 -20.54 -46.26 22.15
CA GLY A 784 -21.82 -46.97 22.15
C GLY A 784 -23.01 -46.13 21.72
N ALA A 785 -23.56 -46.54 20.62
CA ALA A 785 -24.73 -46.05 19.92
C ALA A 785 -26.07 -46.42 20.58
N GLY A 786 -27.15 -45.77 20.10
CA GLY A 786 -28.54 -46.19 20.32
C GLY A 786 -29.44 -44.99 20.38
N GLU A 787 -30.00 -44.55 19.37
CA GLU A 787 -31.26 -44.87 18.64
C GLU A 787 -32.57 -44.77 19.45
N THR A 788 -33.50 -44.08 18.75
CA THR A 788 -34.99 -44.14 18.78
C THR A 788 -35.68 -43.27 19.82
N SER A 789 -36.73 -42.55 19.52
CA SER A 789 -37.66 -42.37 18.42
C SER A 789 -38.87 -41.54 18.89
N VAL A 790 -39.44 -40.81 17.96
CA VAL A 790 -40.87 -40.61 17.69
C VAL A 790 -41.75 -39.75 18.61
N GLY A 791 -42.44 -38.86 17.93
CA GLY A 791 -43.78 -38.38 18.16
C GLY A 791 -43.88 -36.96 18.62
N GLY A 792 -44.49 -36.06 17.96
CA GLY A 792 -45.66 -36.07 17.15
C GLY A 792 -46.51 -34.89 17.52
N GLY A 793 -46.84 -34.05 16.55
CA GLY A 793 -48.16 -33.45 16.35
C GLY A 793 -48.45 -32.19 17.17
N THR A 794 -48.72 -31.07 16.60
CA THR A 794 -49.88 -30.58 15.92
C THR A 794 -49.91 -29.08 16.02
N GLU A 795 -50.01 -28.42 14.92
CA GLU A 795 -50.70 -27.08 14.78
C GLU A 795 -52.16 -27.27 15.15
N PRO A 796 -52.90 -26.23 15.51
CA PRO A 796 -53.34 -25.27 14.49
C PRO A 796 -53.62 -23.78 14.94
N SER A 797 -53.49 -22.88 13.99
CA SER A 797 -54.52 -22.00 13.42
C SER A 797 -55.08 -20.83 14.24
N ALA A 798 -54.90 -19.63 13.63
CA ALA A 798 -55.90 -18.60 13.35
C ALA A 798 -56.41 -17.64 14.46
N GLY A 799 -56.37 -16.37 14.05
CA GLY A 799 -57.24 -15.31 14.54
C GLY A 799 -56.54 -13.96 14.57
N SER A 800 -56.54 -13.24 13.51
CA SER A 800 -57.40 -12.15 13.05
C SER A 800 -57.38 -10.94 13.96
N GLY A 801 -57.06 -9.78 13.38
CA GLY A 801 -57.78 -8.56 13.68
C GLY A 801 -56.98 -7.31 13.87
N ALA A 802 -56.99 -6.52 12.88
CA ALA A 802 -57.39 -5.10 12.76
C ALA A 802 -56.27 -4.05 12.75
N GLN A 803 -56.13 -3.47 11.58
CA GLN A 803 -55.81 -2.05 11.37
C GLN A 803 -57.04 -1.18 11.78
N PRO A 804 -56.87 0.08 12.08
CA PRO A 804 -57.29 1.12 11.15
C PRO A 804 -56.24 2.22 10.95
N ALA A 805 -56.05 2.61 9.72
CA ALA A 805 -56.74 3.61 8.87
C ALA A 805 -56.26 5.05 9.05
N ALA A 806 -55.72 5.52 8.01
CA ALA A 806 -55.46 6.79 7.42
C ALA A 806 -56.32 8.01 7.81
N THR A 807 -55.67 9.19 7.83
CA THR A 807 -56.26 10.47 7.36
C THR A 807 -55.14 11.29 6.76
N ALA A 808 -55.08 11.50 5.56
CA ALA A 808 -55.56 12.43 4.55
C ALA A 808 -54.95 13.85 4.69
N ALA A 809 -54.30 14.24 3.63
CA ALA A 809 -53.85 15.59 3.28
C ALA A 809 -55.06 16.54 3.03
N PRO A 810 -54.81 17.84 2.86
CA PRO A 810 -55.25 18.41 1.60
C PRO A 810 -54.20 19.24 0.85
N ALA A 811 -54.37 19.15 -0.46
CA ALA A 811 -53.80 19.98 -1.48
C ALA A 811 -54.64 21.28 -1.69
N ALA A 812 -53.96 22.31 -2.19
CA ALA A 812 -54.53 23.31 -3.11
C ALA A 812 -53.36 24.13 -3.66
N SER A 813 -52.94 24.02 -4.90
CA SER A 813 -53.47 24.61 -6.16
C SER A 813 -53.18 26.11 -6.27
N GLY A 814 -52.50 26.45 -7.40
CA GLY A 814 -52.54 27.75 -7.98
C GLY A 814 -51.33 28.20 -8.76
N ALA A 815 -51.18 27.83 -10.06
CA ALA A 815 -50.57 28.67 -11.05
C ALA A 815 -51.57 29.65 -11.60
N PRO A 816 -51.28 30.83 -12.20
CA PRO A 816 -50.70 30.83 -13.53
C PRO A 816 -49.76 32.03 -13.89
N ALA A 817 -48.92 31.78 -14.89
CA ALA A 817 -48.61 32.49 -16.11
C ALA A 817 -48.28 33.99 -16.21
N GLN A 818 -47.22 34.23 -16.92
CA GLN A 818 -46.95 35.21 -17.98
C GLN A 818 -46.05 36.41 -17.62
N ALA A 819 -44.85 36.35 -18.16
CA ALA A 819 -44.31 37.10 -19.31
C ALA A 819 -43.67 38.43 -19.01
N ALA A 820 -42.49 38.51 -19.46
CA ALA A 820 -41.83 39.59 -20.21
C ALA A 820 -40.50 40.05 -19.65
N GLY A 821 -39.44 39.71 -20.34
CA GLY A 821 -38.46 40.60 -20.92
C GLY A 821 -37.58 41.38 -19.93
N ALA A 822 -36.34 41.08 -19.87
CA ALA A 822 -35.24 42.04 -20.07
C ALA A 822 -33.87 41.36 -19.72
N GLU A 823 -33.03 41.41 -20.72
CA GLU A 823 -31.58 41.63 -20.69
C GLU A 823 -30.71 40.89 -19.64
N ARG A 824 -29.89 40.03 -20.18
CA ARG A 824 -28.65 39.54 -19.60
C ARG A 824 -27.68 40.72 -19.32
N PRO A 825 -26.89 40.64 -18.28
CA PRO A 825 -25.49 40.87 -18.45
C PRO A 825 -24.67 39.59 -18.29
N ASN A 826 -23.87 39.35 -19.30
CA ASN A 826 -22.69 38.51 -19.33
C ASN A 826 -21.87 38.68 -18.04
N GLN A 827 -21.71 37.60 -17.28
CA GLN A 827 -20.52 37.45 -16.42
C GLN A 827 -19.61 36.43 -17.04
N ALA A 828 -18.53 36.93 -17.55
CA ALA A 828 -17.41 36.20 -18.06
C ALA A 828 -16.81 35.33 -16.98
N ALA A 829 -16.60 34.08 -17.33
CA ALA A 829 -15.66 33.22 -16.64
C ALA A 829 -14.28 33.89 -16.71
N SER A 830 -13.70 34.21 -15.58
CA SER A 830 -12.31 34.64 -15.50
C SER A 830 -11.39 33.43 -15.71
N GLU A 831 -10.97 33.26 -16.94
CA GLU A 831 -9.76 32.51 -17.25
C GLU A 831 -8.57 33.27 -16.65
N SER A 832 -7.88 32.60 -15.74
CA SER A 832 -6.58 33.08 -15.28
C SER A 832 -5.55 32.84 -16.39
N PRO A 833 -4.82 33.84 -16.87
CA PRO A 833 -3.83 33.66 -17.90
C PRO A 833 -2.56 33.06 -17.31
N LEU A 834 -2.22 31.86 -17.73
CA LEU A 834 -0.88 31.28 -17.59
C LEU A 834 0.10 32.14 -18.38
N ALA A 835 0.94 32.85 -17.66
CA ALA A 835 2.01 33.69 -18.24
C ALA A 835 3.07 32.76 -18.88
N ARG A 836 3.20 32.86 -20.20
CA ARG A 836 4.36 32.32 -20.94
C ARG A 836 5.58 33.14 -20.61
N THR A 837 6.54 32.60 -19.92
CA THR A 837 7.94 33.02 -19.99
C THR A 837 8.79 31.78 -20.27
N GLY A 838 9.40 31.81 -21.46
CA GLY A 838 10.34 30.78 -21.87
C GLY A 838 11.68 30.95 -21.17
N ALA A 839 12.18 29.86 -20.65
CA ALA A 839 13.60 29.60 -20.43
C ALA A 839 13.87 28.14 -20.65
N SER A 840 14.58 27.81 -21.70
CA SER A 840 15.08 26.52 -22.04
C SER A 840 16.21 26.15 -21.09
N LEU A 841 16.03 25.09 -20.28
CA LEU A 841 17.13 24.31 -19.70
C LEU A 841 16.64 22.87 -19.49
N SER A 842 17.44 21.97 -20.01
CA SER A 842 17.39 20.53 -20.06
C SER A 842 16.52 19.82 -19.00
N ALA A 843 15.31 19.45 -19.41
CA ALA A 843 14.30 18.75 -18.60
C ALA A 843 14.57 17.24 -18.42
N GLY A 844 15.65 16.72 -19.03
CA GLY A 844 16.00 15.30 -18.91
C GLY A 844 16.64 14.90 -17.57
N ALA A 845 17.08 15.90 -16.78
CA ALA A 845 17.80 15.60 -15.54
C ALA A 845 16.89 15.49 -14.29
N LEU A 846 15.67 16.03 -14.34
CA LEU A 846 14.81 16.12 -13.16
C LEU A 846 13.82 14.94 -13.04
N ALA A 847 13.29 14.45 -14.16
CA ALA A 847 12.53 13.18 -14.14
C ALA A 847 13.44 12.02 -13.75
N LEU A 848 14.71 12.05 -14.19
CA LEU A 848 15.75 11.12 -13.74
C LEU A 848 16.07 11.28 -12.24
N ALA A 849 16.00 12.49 -11.68
CA ALA A 849 16.33 12.73 -10.27
C ALA A 849 15.23 12.21 -9.31
N LEU A 850 13.96 12.30 -9.68
CA LEU A 850 12.86 11.79 -8.84
C LEU A 850 12.77 10.25 -8.91
N LEU A 851 13.06 9.65 -10.06
CA LEU A 851 13.18 8.19 -10.22
C LEU A 851 14.51 7.66 -9.66
N VAL A 852 15.59 8.46 -9.74
CA VAL A 852 16.90 8.12 -9.16
C VAL A 852 16.89 8.24 -7.64
N VAL A 853 16.06 9.10 -7.02
CA VAL A 853 15.93 9.15 -5.55
C VAL A 853 15.19 7.93 -5.04
N GLY A 854 14.12 7.48 -5.70
CA GLY A 854 13.50 6.17 -5.41
C GLY A 854 14.48 5.00 -5.65
N GLY A 855 15.19 5.02 -6.77
CA GLY A 855 16.22 4.01 -7.13
C GLY A 855 17.51 4.12 -6.31
N TYR A 856 17.95 5.33 -5.93
CA TYR A 856 19.15 5.55 -5.11
C TYR A 856 18.98 5.07 -3.67
N LEU A 857 17.77 5.16 -3.12
CA LEU A 857 17.46 4.60 -1.80
C LEU A 857 17.43 3.07 -1.84
N ILE A 858 17.01 2.47 -2.96
CA ILE A 858 17.07 1.02 -3.16
C ILE A 858 18.54 0.57 -3.38
N LEU A 859 19.36 1.37 -4.05
CA LEU A 859 20.77 1.06 -4.33
C LEU A 859 21.68 1.20 -3.11
N ARG A 860 21.44 2.16 -2.23
CA ARG A 860 22.15 2.27 -0.96
C ARG A 860 21.94 1.06 -0.06
N ARG A 861 20.80 0.39 -0.24
CA ARG A 861 20.48 -0.86 0.46
C ARG A 861 21.39 -2.04 0.09
N ARG A 862 21.90 -2.08 -1.14
CA ARG A 862 22.77 -3.18 -1.59
C ARG A 862 24.26 -2.98 -1.25
N GLN A 863 24.70 -1.78 -0.94
CA GLN A 863 26.11 -1.50 -0.61
C GLN A 863 26.51 -1.77 0.85
N GLN A 864 25.57 -2.11 1.74
CA GLN A 864 25.88 -2.43 3.14
C GLN A 864 25.82 -3.93 3.47
N VAL A 865 25.61 -4.79 2.47
CA VAL A 865 25.55 -6.26 2.63
C VAL A 865 26.71 -6.97 1.87
N ALA A 866 27.78 -6.25 1.59
CA ALA A 866 29.04 -6.85 1.11
C ALA A 866 30.16 -6.57 2.10
#